data_a9ef0f10722f1b97f1d47c99b25bd2cf
#
_entry.id   a9ef0f10722f1b97f1d47c99b25bd2cf
#
_cell.length_a   1.000
_cell.length_b   1.000
_cell.length_c   1.000
_cell.angle_alpha   90.00
_cell.angle_beta   90.00
_cell.angle_gamma   90.00
#
_symmetry.space_group_name_H-M   'P 1'
#
loop_
_entity.id
_entity.type
_entity.pdbx_description
1 polymer ?
#
loop_
_entity_poly.entity_id
_entity_poly.type
_entity_poly.pdbx_seq_one_letter_code
_entity_poly.pdbx_strand_id
1 'polypeptide(L)'
;MNTTGLFNLSWQRYLNLLFLLLTVGFLTSGVITLIAANLDYFSDLAKIYGLQTLLVVTVVLGIYCFIRESRRQAKEKLKWKTYSLFFVVSVLIGGLFALVGQTYQTGADVWQLFAVWTLCQLPFLLLFPNVASALLFAATANVAFYLFNEQNSHNSMCYAVLINAGLLVISELFSKTFHDQHWRILPKVFLVLTFTSLFGLAVFNGVFFYSTWAEFGRSLLSSLIIAIPALIAFYVYHKYRFDFINLIVSVLALLGAYFFLASLVIRGVEEGVLLGLIGFTFTVMAINWLVKRYKREYPNNKRFHWAISILWVVALLIAVVTIGVWFFLALGLSESGALIFGILLFVVALFITLSKETDEQSKNLAGLFFLIANSFLGFYLLVKFNDFFLLFGYEYREGSNFAIFISALIFPVIIIVSYKLMPNSLVRILLVTQLLVFWQISYNLYFHNYSLNNTWFNNTWFNKIQLLSSIVLFYWVMRPNQSARIHLKPIAWGTVLFSLWISVPSYMVFPLVDYGLIDIDISSDVMPADAMSLDNVLQVLSRQFWSHFQFDVNHILYLLVCALPLIVYALMNKHSESKHTEAVLILLVLTLFALGFVGIPVILYLTALLLLVYWTDSRAFFGLLVFAFVVYLSGFYYQFSIPLLYKGVLLVSFAVIFAIVTLFLHARYKAPSQSAVENHSVFKAPIWLVGVFVIALLGAVNYKVQQFEDVLATGKPVVLKIAPVDPRSLMQGDYMVLNYAILSEFQQSQVLLETNESLESSEPIDAVESNEATETTGIDESSPSGKKAYILVHLDKNHVATFCEAQSEIPTDFKHCTPNVYLPIRYKGWIPELPSQDYFFAEGKGEYYAQAEYAEYRFKDGILLLARLLDKDLKGL
;
A
#
# COMPACT_ATOMS: atom_id res chain seq x y z
N MET A 1 16.12 -31.80 -21.90
CA MET A 1 16.25 -30.36 -22.24
C MET A 1 16.08 -29.53 -20.97
N ASN A 2 17.17 -28.99 -20.43
CA ASN A 2 17.12 -28.11 -19.25
C ASN A 2 16.56 -26.75 -19.66
N THR A 3 15.23 -26.61 -19.64
CA THR A 3 14.60 -25.30 -19.75
C THR A 3 14.84 -24.55 -18.44
N THR A 4 15.85 -23.69 -18.42
CA THR A 4 16.05 -22.73 -17.35
C THR A 4 14.95 -21.66 -17.49
N GLY A 5 14.05 -21.60 -16.48
CA GLY A 5 12.97 -20.61 -16.43
C GLY A 5 13.42 -19.31 -15.74
N LEU A 6 12.47 -18.62 -15.13
CA LEU A 6 12.68 -17.34 -14.44
C LEU A 6 13.92 -17.37 -13.53
N PHE A 7 14.75 -16.35 -13.58
CA PHE A 7 16.05 -16.23 -12.90
C PHE A 7 17.09 -17.29 -13.30
N ASN A 8 16.94 -18.00 -14.41
CA ASN A 8 17.77 -19.14 -14.80
C ASN A 8 17.80 -20.25 -13.74
N LEU A 9 16.68 -20.44 -13.04
CA LEU A 9 16.49 -21.46 -12.02
C LEU A 9 15.86 -22.72 -12.62
N SER A 10 16.19 -23.90 -12.07
CA SER A 10 15.37 -25.10 -12.30
C SER A 10 14.01 -24.96 -11.60
N TRP A 11 13.00 -25.71 -12.08
CA TRP A 11 11.66 -25.69 -11.50
C TRP A 11 11.64 -25.90 -9.98
N GLN A 12 12.37 -26.89 -9.50
CA GLN A 12 12.43 -27.24 -8.08
C GLN A 12 13.07 -26.13 -7.23
N ARG A 13 14.04 -25.39 -7.78
CA ARG A 13 14.66 -24.24 -7.11
C ARG A 13 13.76 -23.03 -7.11
N TYR A 14 13.01 -22.85 -8.19
CA TYR A 14 11.99 -21.82 -8.25
C TYR A 14 10.90 -22.08 -7.21
N LEU A 15 10.42 -23.32 -7.08
CA LEU A 15 9.45 -23.71 -6.05
C LEU A 15 10.01 -23.46 -4.64
N ASN A 16 11.26 -23.80 -4.40
CA ASN A 16 11.92 -23.55 -3.10
C ASN A 16 11.98 -22.04 -2.78
N LEU A 17 12.29 -21.20 -3.77
CA LEU A 17 12.27 -19.75 -3.62
C LEU A 17 10.83 -19.23 -3.36
N LEU A 18 9.86 -19.74 -4.08
CA LEU A 18 8.45 -19.34 -3.93
C LEU A 18 7.91 -19.71 -2.54
N PHE A 19 8.14 -20.96 -2.08
CA PHE A 19 7.73 -21.37 -0.73
C PHE A 19 8.47 -20.62 0.37
N LEU A 20 9.74 -20.26 0.19
CA LEU A 20 10.47 -19.39 1.11
C LEU A 20 9.83 -18.00 1.19
N LEU A 21 9.48 -17.41 0.07
CA LEU A 21 8.81 -16.10 0.01
C LEU A 21 7.45 -16.15 0.68
N LEU A 22 6.65 -17.20 0.43
CA LEU A 22 5.38 -17.42 1.11
C LEU A 22 5.59 -17.62 2.61
N THR A 23 6.58 -18.42 3.04
CA THR A 23 6.93 -18.58 4.47
C THR A 23 7.16 -17.23 5.15
N VAL A 24 8.02 -16.39 4.57
CA VAL A 24 8.35 -15.09 5.16
C VAL A 24 7.13 -14.16 5.18
N GLY A 25 6.40 -14.07 4.08
CA GLY A 25 5.20 -13.23 3.97
C GLY A 25 4.11 -13.63 4.96
N PHE A 26 3.80 -14.93 5.05
CA PHE A 26 2.78 -15.44 5.97
C PHE A 26 3.19 -15.35 7.44
N LEU A 27 4.48 -15.61 7.75
CA LEU A 27 4.98 -15.50 9.12
C LEU A 27 4.92 -14.05 9.62
N THR A 28 5.39 -13.11 8.82
CA THR A 28 5.39 -11.69 9.21
C THR A 28 3.98 -11.14 9.34
N SER A 29 3.11 -11.41 8.38
CA SER A 29 1.69 -11.02 8.44
C SER A 29 0.99 -11.66 9.63
N GLY A 30 1.20 -12.97 9.85
CA GLY A 30 0.56 -13.71 10.94
C GLY A 30 0.97 -13.22 12.32
N VAL A 31 2.26 -12.92 12.53
CA VAL A 31 2.73 -12.36 13.82
C VAL A 31 2.12 -10.97 14.07
N ILE A 32 2.11 -10.09 13.06
CA ILE A 32 1.48 -8.77 13.19
C ILE A 32 0.00 -8.92 13.52
N THR A 33 -0.72 -9.83 12.85
CA THR A 33 -2.14 -10.07 13.08
C THR A 33 -2.40 -10.61 14.50
N LEU A 34 -1.56 -11.52 15.03
CA LEU A 34 -1.67 -12.03 16.40
C LEU A 34 -1.40 -10.94 17.44
N ILE A 35 -0.46 -10.03 17.18
CA ILE A 35 -0.22 -8.88 18.07
C ILE A 35 -1.46 -7.97 18.08
N ALA A 36 -2.00 -7.65 16.89
CA ALA A 36 -3.19 -6.81 16.76
C ALA A 36 -4.44 -7.42 17.42
N ALA A 37 -4.55 -8.75 17.47
CA ALA A 37 -5.66 -9.44 18.13
C ALA A 37 -5.72 -9.23 19.65
N ASN A 38 -4.63 -8.78 20.26
CA ASN A 38 -4.50 -8.47 21.69
C ASN A 38 -5.13 -9.54 22.62
N LEU A 39 -4.61 -10.76 22.52
CA LEU A 39 -5.21 -11.96 23.15
C LEU A 39 -5.28 -11.88 24.68
N ASP A 40 -6.45 -12.04 25.26
CA ASP A 40 -6.66 -12.10 26.72
C ASP A 40 -6.30 -13.45 27.35
N TYR A 41 -6.06 -14.49 26.53
CA TYR A 41 -5.75 -15.85 27.05
C TYR A 41 -4.35 -15.95 27.69
N PHE A 42 -3.48 -15.02 27.39
CA PHE A 42 -2.12 -14.99 27.92
C PHE A 42 -1.92 -13.75 28.77
N SER A 43 -1.19 -13.88 29.86
CA SER A 43 -0.77 -12.71 30.62
C SER A 43 0.12 -11.83 29.76
N ASP A 44 0.10 -10.54 30.00
CA ASP A 44 0.84 -9.53 29.23
C ASP A 44 2.35 -9.82 29.16
N LEU A 45 2.92 -10.22 30.29
CA LEU A 45 4.31 -10.67 30.36
C LEU A 45 4.56 -11.93 29.51
N ALA A 46 3.60 -12.88 29.47
CA ALA A 46 3.74 -14.07 28.63
C ALA A 46 3.72 -13.74 27.15
N LYS A 47 2.91 -12.78 26.71
CA LYS A 47 2.90 -12.27 25.32
C LYS A 47 4.26 -11.67 24.95
N ILE A 48 4.79 -10.77 25.81
CA ILE A 48 6.06 -10.07 25.59
C ILE A 48 7.22 -11.05 25.55
N TYR A 49 7.36 -11.94 26.57
CA TYR A 49 8.44 -12.92 26.62
C TYR A 49 8.34 -13.99 25.52
N GLY A 50 7.13 -14.36 25.12
CA GLY A 50 6.89 -15.26 23.98
C GLY A 50 7.44 -14.68 22.68
N LEU A 51 7.15 -13.42 22.39
CA LEU A 51 7.66 -12.73 21.21
C LEU A 51 9.19 -12.50 21.27
N GLN A 52 9.72 -12.15 22.44
CA GLN A 52 11.18 -12.06 22.67
C GLN A 52 11.87 -13.40 22.43
N THR A 53 11.28 -14.48 22.90
CA THR A 53 11.80 -15.85 22.69
C THR A 53 11.84 -16.19 21.20
N LEU A 54 10.77 -15.89 20.46
CA LEU A 54 10.70 -16.09 19.01
C LEU A 54 11.79 -15.27 18.29
N LEU A 55 12.00 -14.03 18.72
CA LEU A 55 13.04 -13.15 18.20
C LEU A 55 14.43 -13.73 18.44
N VAL A 56 14.74 -14.15 19.66
CA VAL A 56 16.04 -14.75 20.02
C VAL A 56 16.29 -16.02 19.23
N VAL A 57 15.31 -16.93 19.15
CA VAL A 57 15.42 -18.16 18.35
C VAL A 57 15.69 -17.85 16.89
N THR A 58 15.00 -16.85 16.32
CA THR A 58 15.22 -16.45 14.92
C THR A 58 16.63 -15.88 14.70
N VAL A 59 17.13 -15.08 15.64
CA VAL A 59 18.52 -14.55 15.60
C VAL A 59 19.55 -15.66 15.69
N VAL A 60 19.39 -16.59 16.63
CA VAL A 60 20.30 -17.74 16.80
C VAL A 60 20.31 -18.60 15.53
N LEU A 61 19.14 -18.88 14.96
CA LEU A 61 19.04 -19.59 13.68
C LEU A 61 19.71 -18.80 12.54
N GLY A 62 19.55 -17.49 12.51
CA GLY A 62 20.19 -16.60 11.53
C GLY A 62 21.71 -16.64 11.63
N ILE A 63 22.26 -16.54 12.83
CA ILE A 63 23.70 -16.66 13.11
C ILE A 63 24.23 -18.05 12.75
N TYR A 64 23.51 -19.10 13.13
CA TYR A 64 23.86 -20.48 12.76
C TYR A 64 23.89 -20.67 11.23
N CYS A 65 22.86 -20.22 10.51
CA CYS A 65 22.82 -20.28 9.06
C CYS A 65 23.98 -19.50 8.44
N PHE A 66 24.27 -18.30 8.94
CA PHE A 66 25.40 -17.50 8.46
C PHE A 66 26.74 -18.20 8.61
N ILE A 67 27.03 -18.77 9.80
CA ILE A 67 28.28 -19.50 10.08
C ILE A 67 28.37 -20.73 9.18
N ARG A 68 27.27 -21.48 9.03
CA ARG A 68 27.21 -22.68 8.20
C ARG A 68 27.40 -22.36 6.70
N GLU A 69 26.75 -21.29 6.22
CA GLU A 69 26.87 -20.83 4.83
C GLU A 69 28.26 -20.25 4.56
N SER A 70 28.91 -19.59 5.55
CA SER A 70 30.26 -19.05 5.44
C SER A 70 31.35 -20.14 5.49
N ARG A 71 31.16 -21.21 6.30
CA ARG A 71 32.13 -22.33 6.39
C ARG A 71 32.11 -23.25 5.17
N ARG A 72 30.98 -23.36 4.49
CA ARG A 72 30.92 -24.03 3.21
C ARG A 72 31.53 -23.08 2.20
N GLN A 73 32.82 -23.27 1.90
CA GLN A 73 33.58 -22.60 0.80
C GLN A 73 32.91 -22.79 -0.58
N ALA A 74 31.68 -23.21 -0.59
CA ALA A 74 30.88 -23.42 -1.78
C ALA A 74 30.50 -22.03 -2.31
N LYS A 75 30.99 -21.75 -3.44
CA LYS A 75 30.55 -20.97 -4.59
C LYS A 75 29.01 -20.66 -4.69
N GLU A 76 28.24 -20.69 -3.59
CA GLU A 76 26.85 -20.32 -3.53
C GLU A 76 26.71 -18.80 -3.30
N LYS A 77 26.23 -18.15 -4.33
CA LYS A 77 26.18 -16.70 -4.51
C LYS A 77 25.25 -15.94 -3.57
N LEU A 78 24.28 -16.58 -2.93
CA LEU A 78 23.31 -15.89 -2.10
C LEU A 78 23.02 -16.67 -0.81
N LYS A 79 23.18 -16.00 0.32
CA LYS A 79 22.86 -16.51 1.66
C LYS A 79 21.36 -16.32 1.94
N TRP A 80 20.49 -16.90 1.09
CA TRP A 80 19.02 -16.69 1.14
C TRP A 80 18.42 -16.92 2.52
N LYS A 81 18.87 -17.97 3.22
CA LYS A 81 18.35 -18.31 4.55
C LYS A 81 18.73 -17.25 5.58
N THR A 82 20.00 -16.84 5.57
CA THR A 82 20.50 -15.79 6.45
C THR A 82 19.74 -14.49 6.22
N TYR A 83 19.59 -14.05 4.98
CA TYR A 83 18.86 -12.81 4.65
C TYR A 83 17.39 -12.87 5.02
N SER A 84 16.72 -14.00 4.77
CA SER A 84 15.30 -14.17 5.14
C SER A 84 15.09 -14.16 6.64
N LEU A 85 15.97 -14.82 7.43
CA LEU A 85 15.87 -14.83 8.88
C LEU A 85 16.10 -13.44 9.47
N PHE A 86 17.10 -12.70 9.02
CA PHE A 86 17.32 -11.33 9.53
C PHE A 86 16.29 -10.33 9.04
N PHE A 87 15.64 -10.57 7.91
CA PHE A 87 14.45 -9.81 7.52
C PHE A 87 13.29 -10.06 8.52
N VAL A 88 13.03 -11.32 8.88
CA VAL A 88 12.02 -11.66 9.90
C VAL A 88 12.38 -11.03 11.25
N VAL A 89 13.65 -11.07 11.68
CA VAL A 89 14.10 -10.38 12.90
C VAL A 89 13.75 -8.88 12.85
N SER A 90 14.00 -8.23 11.73
CA SER A 90 13.67 -6.80 11.56
C SER A 90 12.18 -6.52 11.74
N VAL A 91 11.31 -7.42 11.27
CA VAL A 91 9.84 -7.29 11.47
C VAL A 91 9.45 -7.59 12.91
N LEU A 92 10.02 -8.64 13.53
CA LEU A 92 9.73 -9.01 14.94
C LEU A 92 10.09 -7.88 15.92
N ILE A 93 11.15 -7.11 15.65
CA ILE A 93 11.51 -5.94 16.47
C ILE A 93 10.39 -4.90 16.46
N GLY A 94 9.84 -4.58 15.30
CA GLY A 94 8.70 -3.66 15.19
C GLY A 94 7.46 -4.19 15.91
N GLY A 95 7.18 -5.49 15.74
CA GLY A 95 6.11 -6.17 16.47
C GLY A 95 6.29 -6.13 18.00
N LEU A 96 7.54 -6.28 18.49
CA LEU A 96 7.83 -6.18 19.93
C LEU A 96 7.56 -4.78 20.47
N PHE A 97 7.93 -3.73 19.76
CA PHE A 97 7.63 -2.37 20.18
C PHE A 97 6.14 -2.08 20.17
N ALA A 98 5.42 -2.53 19.13
CA ALA A 98 3.97 -2.42 19.06
C ALA A 98 3.28 -3.13 20.22
N LEU A 99 3.69 -4.36 20.54
CA LEU A 99 3.14 -5.15 21.64
C LEU A 99 3.35 -4.47 22.99
N VAL A 100 4.56 -3.97 23.27
CA VAL A 100 4.86 -3.25 24.53
C VAL A 100 4.03 -1.97 24.63
N GLY A 101 3.90 -1.21 23.52
CA GLY A 101 3.10 0.01 23.48
C GLY A 101 1.62 -0.25 23.76
N GLN A 102 1.06 -1.32 23.20
CA GLN A 102 -0.34 -1.72 23.43
C GLN A 102 -0.56 -2.24 24.87
N THR A 103 0.34 -3.10 25.36
CA THR A 103 0.21 -3.71 26.70
C THR A 103 0.21 -2.66 27.81
N TYR A 104 1.12 -1.69 27.73
CA TYR A 104 1.25 -0.67 28.80
C TYR A 104 0.53 0.63 28.47
N GLN A 105 -0.27 0.67 27.42
CA GLN A 105 -1.04 1.87 27.04
C GLN A 105 -0.15 3.13 27.10
N THR A 106 1.06 3.05 26.53
CA THR A 106 2.11 4.06 26.78
C THR A 106 1.80 5.44 26.22
N GLY A 107 0.77 5.58 25.39
CA GLY A 107 0.41 6.85 24.74
C GLY A 107 1.55 7.46 23.90
N ALA A 108 2.49 6.63 23.45
CA ALA A 108 3.53 7.09 22.56
C ALA A 108 2.93 7.31 21.17
N ASP A 109 3.26 8.43 20.55
CA ASP A 109 2.82 8.71 19.20
C ASP A 109 3.23 7.58 18.25
N VAL A 110 2.34 7.19 17.35
CA VAL A 110 2.57 6.08 16.40
C VAL A 110 3.82 6.30 15.56
N TRP A 111 4.13 7.56 15.18
CA TRP A 111 5.35 7.86 14.42
C TRP A 111 6.64 7.51 15.17
N GLN A 112 6.67 7.62 16.50
CA GLN A 112 7.84 7.28 17.34
C GLN A 112 8.15 5.79 17.26
N LEU A 113 7.13 4.94 17.27
CA LEU A 113 7.27 3.50 17.06
C LEU A 113 7.97 3.20 15.74
N PHE A 114 7.48 3.78 14.63
CA PHE A 114 8.08 3.55 13.30
C PHE A 114 9.49 4.14 13.19
N ALA A 115 9.76 5.29 13.84
CA ALA A 115 11.09 5.90 13.85
C ALA A 115 12.11 5.01 14.57
N VAL A 116 11.79 4.54 15.79
CA VAL A 116 12.66 3.64 16.56
C VAL A 116 12.83 2.31 15.84
N TRP A 117 11.74 1.77 15.28
CA TRP A 117 11.82 0.55 14.47
C TRP A 117 12.76 0.70 13.27
N THR A 118 12.67 1.82 12.55
CA THR A 118 13.57 2.13 11.42
C THR A 118 15.03 2.18 11.88
N LEU A 119 15.33 2.85 12.99
CA LEU A 119 16.69 2.91 13.53
C LEU A 119 17.21 1.53 13.92
N CYS A 120 16.37 0.68 14.52
CA CYS A 120 16.76 -0.67 14.92
C CYS A 120 16.98 -1.64 13.75
N GLN A 121 16.51 -1.30 12.54
CA GLN A 121 16.80 -2.07 11.33
C GLN A 121 18.19 -1.81 10.75
N LEU A 122 18.81 -0.65 11.06
CA LEU A 122 20.12 -0.26 10.50
C LEU A 122 21.22 -1.31 10.68
N PRO A 123 21.46 -1.90 11.86
CA PRO A 123 22.49 -2.92 12.03
C PRO A 123 22.31 -4.12 11.09
N PHE A 124 21.06 -4.57 10.88
CA PHE A 124 20.75 -5.70 10.00
C PHE A 124 20.92 -5.32 8.53
N LEU A 125 20.52 -4.12 8.14
CA LEU A 125 20.68 -3.62 6.78
C LEU A 125 22.17 -3.45 6.41
N LEU A 126 22.98 -2.94 7.34
CA LEU A 126 24.40 -2.72 7.10
C LEU A 126 25.21 -4.03 7.06
N LEU A 127 24.88 -5.00 7.90
CA LEU A 127 25.57 -6.29 7.96
C LEU A 127 25.09 -7.29 6.90
N PHE A 128 23.80 -7.27 6.57
CA PHE A 128 23.14 -8.18 5.63
C PHE A 128 22.37 -7.41 4.55
N PRO A 129 23.07 -6.58 3.74
CA PRO A 129 22.42 -5.74 2.74
C PRO A 129 21.66 -6.59 1.73
N ASN A 130 20.36 -6.37 1.64
CA ASN A 130 19.50 -6.97 0.64
C ASN A 130 18.35 -6.01 0.28
N VAL A 131 17.78 -6.21 -0.89
CA VAL A 131 16.73 -5.32 -1.42
C VAL A 131 15.49 -5.30 -0.54
N ALA A 132 15.07 -6.46 0.00
CA ALA A 132 13.86 -6.55 0.82
C ALA A 132 14.01 -5.76 2.14
N SER A 133 15.14 -5.90 2.83
CA SER A 133 15.43 -5.14 4.06
C SER A 133 15.56 -3.63 3.79
N ALA A 134 16.15 -3.24 2.66
CA ALA A 134 16.24 -1.84 2.27
C ALA A 134 14.87 -1.22 1.96
N LEU A 135 13.97 -1.99 1.32
CA LEU A 135 12.59 -1.56 1.07
C LEU A 135 11.78 -1.47 2.36
N LEU A 136 11.95 -2.42 3.29
CA LEU A 136 11.30 -2.38 4.60
C LEU A 136 11.77 -1.14 5.39
N PHE A 137 13.08 -0.89 5.42
CA PHE A 137 13.65 0.30 6.05
C PHE A 137 13.08 1.59 5.46
N ALA A 138 13.01 1.69 4.13
CA ALA A 138 12.43 2.84 3.46
C ALA A 138 10.93 2.99 3.74
N ALA A 139 10.19 1.90 3.77
CA ALA A 139 8.76 1.91 4.07
C ALA A 139 8.51 2.41 5.49
N THR A 140 9.19 1.85 6.50
CA THR A 140 9.04 2.27 7.90
C THR A 140 9.50 3.71 8.14
N ALA A 141 10.57 4.16 7.46
CA ALA A 141 11.02 5.54 7.51
C ALA A 141 9.97 6.51 6.93
N ASN A 142 9.42 6.21 5.75
CA ASN A 142 8.39 7.06 5.14
C ASN A 142 7.10 7.09 5.98
N VAL A 143 6.68 5.95 6.56
CA VAL A 143 5.51 5.91 7.46
C VAL A 143 5.76 6.74 8.71
N ALA A 144 6.95 6.64 9.33
CA ALA A 144 7.31 7.46 10.48
C ALA A 144 7.17 8.95 10.18
N PHE A 145 7.66 9.36 9.00
CA PHE A 145 7.58 10.76 8.58
C PHE A 145 6.17 11.19 8.21
N TYR A 146 5.41 10.34 7.53
CA TYR A 146 4.01 10.64 7.21
C TYR A 146 3.20 10.90 8.47
N LEU A 147 3.31 10.02 9.45
CA LEU A 147 2.60 10.15 10.74
C LEU A 147 3.11 11.33 11.59
N PHE A 148 4.42 11.59 11.60
CA PHE A 148 4.97 12.79 12.22
C PHE A 148 4.41 14.07 11.60
N ASN A 149 4.19 14.04 10.31
CA ASN A 149 3.64 15.13 9.54
C ASN A 149 2.20 15.46 9.87
N GLU A 150 1.36 14.44 9.95
CA GLU A 150 -0.05 14.58 10.28
C GLU A 150 -0.25 15.32 11.62
N GLN A 151 0.72 15.16 12.53
CA GLN A 151 0.68 15.82 13.83
C GLN A 151 1.22 17.28 13.84
N ASN A 152 2.17 17.63 12.96
CA ASN A 152 2.96 18.86 13.08
C ASN A 152 2.78 19.89 11.95
N SER A 153 1.76 19.79 11.13
CA SER A 153 1.37 20.68 10.01
C SER A 153 2.46 21.44 9.20
N HIS A 154 2.27 21.57 7.91
CA HIS A 154 2.88 22.45 6.89
C HIS A 154 4.32 22.21 6.38
N ASN A 155 5.34 21.91 7.19
CA ASN A 155 6.72 21.82 6.68
C ASN A 155 7.25 20.40 6.40
N SER A 156 6.50 19.41 6.60
CA SER A 156 6.89 18.03 6.76
C SER A 156 6.99 17.24 5.45
N MET A 157 6.31 17.65 4.39
CA MET A 157 6.53 17.08 3.06
C MET A 157 7.97 17.31 2.58
N CYS A 158 8.62 18.39 3.01
CA CYS A 158 10.04 18.62 2.73
C CYS A 158 10.93 17.52 3.29
N TYR A 159 10.62 17.02 4.49
CA TYR A 159 11.40 15.93 5.10
C TYR A 159 11.24 14.61 4.35
N ALA A 160 10.05 14.28 3.87
CA ALA A 160 9.84 13.09 3.03
C ALA A 160 10.67 13.15 1.74
N VAL A 161 10.75 14.32 1.12
CA VAL A 161 11.62 14.55 -0.05
C VAL A 161 13.08 14.31 0.31
N LEU A 162 13.56 14.91 1.41
CA LEU A 162 14.97 14.80 1.84
C LEU A 162 15.35 13.35 2.14
N ILE A 163 14.46 12.57 2.77
CA ILE A 163 14.72 11.17 3.09
C ILE A 163 14.77 10.34 1.82
N ASN A 164 13.76 10.45 0.96
CA ASN A 164 13.72 9.66 -0.26
C ASN A 164 14.88 10.03 -1.20
N ALA A 165 15.24 11.31 -1.29
CA ALA A 165 16.43 11.76 -2.03
C ALA A 165 17.72 11.25 -1.36
N GLY A 166 17.82 11.28 -0.03
CA GLY A 166 18.94 10.70 0.70
C GLY A 166 19.09 9.21 0.47
N LEU A 167 18.00 8.44 0.54
CA LEU A 167 17.98 7.00 0.23
C LEU A 167 18.36 6.73 -1.24
N LEU A 168 17.91 7.59 -2.17
CA LEU A 168 18.35 7.53 -3.57
C LEU A 168 19.86 7.68 -3.69
N VAL A 169 20.44 8.70 -3.08
CA VAL A 169 21.89 8.95 -3.10
C VAL A 169 22.64 7.79 -2.45
N ILE A 170 22.22 7.32 -1.29
CA ILE A 170 22.82 6.16 -0.60
C ILE A 170 22.76 4.92 -1.49
N SER A 171 21.59 4.63 -2.08
CA SER A 171 21.43 3.46 -2.95
C SER A 171 22.31 3.52 -4.20
N GLU A 172 22.61 4.73 -4.72
CA GLU A 172 23.54 4.93 -5.83
C GLU A 172 25.00 4.80 -5.40
N LEU A 173 25.38 5.32 -4.22
CA LEU A 173 26.74 5.18 -3.69
C LEU A 173 27.07 3.72 -3.39
N PHE A 174 26.15 2.99 -2.76
CA PHE A 174 26.28 1.58 -2.41
C PHE A 174 25.74 0.63 -3.48
N SER A 175 25.67 1.10 -4.72
CA SER A 175 25.05 0.37 -5.82
C SER A 175 25.68 -1.03 -6.04
N LYS A 176 26.97 -1.21 -5.80
CA LYS A 176 27.64 -2.51 -5.90
C LYS A 176 27.21 -3.51 -4.83
N THR A 177 26.76 -3.03 -3.67
CA THR A 177 26.38 -3.86 -2.52
C THR A 177 24.95 -4.37 -2.64
N PHE A 178 24.04 -3.54 -3.15
CA PHE A 178 22.63 -3.87 -3.28
C PHE A 178 22.22 -4.41 -4.65
N HIS A 179 23.18 -4.56 -5.60
CA HIS A 179 22.86 -4.97 -6.96
C HIS A 179 23.01 -6.47 -7.19
N ASP A 180 21.96 -7.05 -7.70
CA ASP A 180 22.09 -8.07 -8.72
C ASP A 180 22.53 -7.35 -10.01
N GLN A 181 23.61 -7.82 -10.67
CA GLN A 181 24.37 -7.12 -11.74
C GLN A 181 23.55 -6.52 -12.90
N HIS A 182 22.25 -6.82 -12.97
CA HIS A 182 21.39 -6.42 -14.09
C HIS A 182 20.16 -5.63 -13.71
N TRP A 183 19.84 -5.41 -12.42
CA TRP A 183 18.59 -4.75 -12.05
C TRP A 183 18.70 -3.84 -10.82
N ARG A 184 18.88 -2.56 -11.05
CA ARG A 184 19.01 -1.53 -10.03
C ARG A 184 17.62 -1.13 -9.51
N ILE A 185 17.01 -1.98 -8.66
CA ILE A 185 15.64 -1.75 -8.14
C ILE A 185 15.60 -0.53 -7.20
N LEU A 186 16.51 -0.49 -6.21
CA LEU A 186 16.45 0.53 -5.15
C LEU A 186 16.52 1.96 -5.68
N PRO A 187 17.49 2.34 -6.55
CA PRO A 187 17.50 3.68 -7.13
C PRO A 187 16.24 4.04 -7.91
N LYS A 188 15.60 3.05 -8.56
CA LYS A 188 14.35 3.28 -9.29
C LYS A 188 13.20 3.57 -8.34
N VAL A 189 13.06 2.75 -7.29
CA VAL A 189 12.01 2.94 -6.28
C VAL A 189 12.20 4.28 -5.57
N PHE A 190 13.42 4.60 -5.13
CA PHE A 190 13.67 5.84 -4.39
C PHE A 190 13.54 7.09 -5.26
N LEU A 191 13.90 7.00 -6.55
CA LEU A 191 13.64 8.09 -7.49
C LEU A 191 12.15 8.36 -7.66
N VAL A 192 11.34 7.30 -7.82
CA VAL A 192 9.88 7.42 -7.91
C VAL A 192 9.33 8.00 -6.62
N LEU A 193 9.72 7.50 -5.44
CA LEU A 193 9.27 8.03 -4.15
C LEU A 193 9.68 9.49 -3.95
N THR A 194 10.89 9.89 -4.37
CA THR A 194 11.34 11.28 -4.31
C THR A 194 10.43 12.19 -5.14
N PHE A 195 10.12 11.79 -6.38
CA PHE A 195 9.24 12.60 -7.22
C PHE A 195 7.80 12.59 -6.73
N THR A 196 7.30 11.46 -6.23
CA THR A 196 5.96 11.40 -5.62
C THR A 196 5.86 12.36 -4.43
N SER A 197 6.88 12.39 -3.56
CA SER A 197 6.95 13.32 -2.43
C SER A 197 7.05 14.78 -2.89
N LEU A 198 7.83 15.07 -3.96
CA LEU A 198 7.93 16.42 -4.55
C LEU A 198 6.60 16.87 -5.16
N PHE A 199 5.88 15.98 -5.85
CA PHE A 199 4.54 16.27 -6.36
C PHE A 199 3.54 16.50 -5.21
N GLY A 200 3.58 15.67 -4.17
CA GLY A 200 2.80 15.89 -2.96
C GLY A 200 3.06 17.28 -2.37
N LEU A 201 4.34 17.63 -2.18
CA LEU A 201 4.75 18.96 -1.69
C LEU A 201 4.21 20.09 -2.57
N ALA A 202 4.31 19.94 -3.89
CA ALA A 202 3.83 20.95 -4.84
C ALA A 202 2.31 21.11 -4.80
N VAL A 203 1.56 20.02 -4.68
CA VAL A 203 0.09 20.00 -4.61
C VAL A 203 -0.39 20.65 -3.29
N PHE A 204 0.22 20.30 -2.16
CA PHE A 204 -0.20 20.83 -0.85
C PHE A 204 0.20 22.30 -0.64
N ASN A 205 1.30 22.77 -1.27
CA ASN A 205 1.70 24.16 -1.21
C ASN A 205 1.16 24.99 -2.37
N GLY A 206 0.75 24.35 -3.47
CA GLY A 206 0.23 25.00 -4.67
C GLY A 206 -1.27 24.85 -4.75
N VAL A 207 -1.93 25.94 -4.82
CA VAL A 207 -3.38 26.00 -4.88
C VAL A 207 -3.88 25.72 -6.29
N PHE A 208 -4.80 24.83 -6.42
CA PHE A 208 -5.43 24.53 -7.70
C PHE A 208 -6.36 25.65 -8.22
N PHE A 209 -6.77 26.63 -7.41
CA PHE A 209 -7.81 27.59 -7.82
C PHE A 209 -7.75 28.93 -7.08
N TYR A 210 -6.81 29.90 -7.38
CA TYR A 210 -7.01 31.29 -6.94
C TYR A 210 -6.25 32.31 -7.80
N SER A 211 -6.69 33.58 -7.79
CA SER A 211 -6.45 34.60 -8.79
C SER A 211 -5.52 35.76 -8.40
N THR A 212 -4.59 35.59 -7.44
CA THR A 212 -3.70 36.64 -6.99
C THR A 212 -2.23 36.44 -7.41
N TRP A 213 -1.49 37.56 -7.57
CA TRP A 213 -0.08 37.51 -7.94
C TRP A 213 0.82 36.72 -6.98
N ALA A 214 0.48 36.71 -5.69
CA ALA A 214 1.19 35.95 -4.66
C ALA A 214 1.07 34.41 -4.90
N GLU A 215 -0.04 33.95 -5.45
CA GLU A 215 -0.31 32.56 -5.78
C GLU A 215 0.42 32.12 -7.04
N PHE A 216 0.55 33.03 -8.03
CA PHE A 216 1.38 32.76 -9.20
C PHE A 216 2.82 32.49 -8.79
N GLY A 217 3.37 33.31 -7.89
CA GLY A 217 4.73 33.13 -7.37
C GLY A 217 4.92 31.79 -6.64
N ARG A 218 3.95 31.41 -5.78
CA ARG A 218 3.98 30.10 -5.06
C ARG A 218 3.92 28.94 -6.01
N SER A 219 3.08 28.98 -6.99
CA SER A 219 2.88 27.90 -7.96
C SER A 219 4.06 27.80 -8.95
N LEU A 220 4.67 28.91 -9.33
CA LEU A 220 5.93 28.89 -10.07
C LEU A 220 7.03 28.20 -9.25
N LEU A 221 7.13 28.57 -7.96
CA LEU A 221 8.08 27.93 -7.03
C LEU A 221 7.83 26.41 -6.92
N SER A 222 6.58 25.98 -6.78
CA SER A 222 6.20 24.58 -6.74
C SER A 222 6.60 23.81 -8.00
N SER A 223 6.41 24.41 -9.17
CA SER A 223 6.88 23.80 -10.44
C SER A 223 8.41 23.70 -10.49
N LEU A 224 9.13 24.71 -10.01
CA LEU A 224 10.60 24.71 -9.96
C LEU A 224 11.14 23.69 -8.98
N ILE A 225 10.45 23.46 -7.85
CA ILE A 225 10.80 22.43 -6.86
C ILE A 225 10.79 21.03 -7.48
N ILE A 226 9.92 20.76 -8.45
CA ILE A 226 9.90 19.47 -9.19
C ILE A 226 10.91 19.52 -10.35
N ALA A 227 10.94 20.59 -11.13
CA ALA A 227 11.71 20.68 -12.36
C ALA A 227 13.23 20.62 -12.11
N ILE A 228 13.73 21.32 -11.08
CA ILE A 228 15.17 21.38 -10.79
C ILE A 228 15.72 19.98 -10.41
N PRO A 229 15.16 19.25 -9.44
CA PRO A 229 15.60 17.88 -9.16
C PRO A 229 15.44 16.93 -10.36
N ALA A 230 14.39 17.10 -11.16
CA ALA A 230 14.17 16.29 -12.37
C ALA A 230 15.25 16.55 -13.43
N LEU A 231 15.67 17.80 -13.64
CA LEU A 231 16.79 18.15 -14.51
C LEU A 231 18.12 17.59 -13.99
N ILE A 232 18.35 17.68 -12.68
CA ILE A 232 19.55 17.10 -12.04
C ILE A 232 19.57 15.58 -12.25
N ALA A 233 18.47 14.89 -11.94
CA ALA A 233 18.34 13.46 -12.13
C ALA A 233 18.51 13.08 -13.62
N PHE A 234 17.86 13.80 -14.52
CA PHE A 234 18.03 13.63 -15.96
C PHE A 234 19.50 13.74 -16.39
N TYR A 235 20.20 14.80 -15.95
CA TYR A 235 21.61 15.00 -16.28
C TYR A 235 22.50 13.89 -15.73
N VAL A 236 22.30 13.49 -14.48
CA VAL A 236 23.08 12.42 -13.83
C VAL A 236 22.88 11.10 -14.55
N TYR A 237 21.62 10.70 -14.82
CA TYR A 237 21.32 9.44 -15.49
C TYR A 237 21.59 9.44 -16.99
N HIS A 238 21.68 10.62 -17.60
CA HIS A 238 22.07 10.75 -18.99
C HIS A 238 23.61 10.67 -19.17
N LYS A 239 24.39 11.36 -18.33
CA LYS A 239 25.83 11.59 -18.56
C LYS A 239 26.74 10.67 -17.72
N TYR A 240 26.41 10.49 -16.42
CA TYR A 240 27.34 9.82 -15.48
C TYR A 240 26.97 8.35 -15.21
N ARG A 241 25.70 8.05 -15.07
CA ARG A 241 25.22 6.71 -14.70
C ARG A 241 24.01 6.32 -15.53
N PHE A 242 24.24 5.96 -16.78
CA PHE A 242 23.15 5.62 -17.67
C PHE A 242 22.25 4.52 -17.09
N ASP A 243 21.02 4.90 -16.73
CA ASP A 243 19.93 3.99 -16.36
C ASP A 243 18.68 4.44 -17.09
N PHE A 244 18.24 3.62 -18.03
CA PHE A 244 17.15 3.98 -18.93
C PHE A 244 15.83 4.22 -18.23
N ILE A 245 15.51 3.43 -17.16
CA ILE A 245 14.25 3.60 -16.41
C ILE A 245 14.29 4.89 -15.58
N ASN A 246 15.39 5.16 -14.90
CA ASN A 246 15.55 6.39 -14.13
C ASN A 246 15.51 7.64 -15.04
N LEU A 247 16.04 7.51 -16.24
CA LEU A 247 15.94 8.57 -17.24
C LEU A 247 14.50 8.84 -17.67
N ILE A 248 13.71 7.76 -17.87
CA ILE A 248 12.27 7.86 -18.13
C ILE A 248 11.52 8.53 -16.98
N VAL A 249 11.77 8.12 -15.76
CA VAL A 249 11.13 8.71 -14.56
C VAL A 249 11.46 10.20 -14.46
N SER A 250 12.71 10.59 -14.74
CA SER A 250 13.11 12.01 -14.77
C SER A 250 12.37 12.80 -15.84
N VAL A 251 12.18 12.23 -17.04
CA VAL A 251 11.42 12.87 -18.12
C VAL A 251 9.94 13.00 -17.75
N LEU A 252 9.36 11.96 -17.14
CA LEU A 252 7.97 12.01 -16.66
C LEU A 252 7.79 13.08 -15.56
N ALA A 253 8.76 13.22 -14.67
CA ALA A 253 8.74 14.28 -13.66
C ALA A 253 8.82 15.69 -14.29
N LEU A 254 9.64 15.89 -15.33
CA LEU A 254 9.70 17.15 -16.09
C LEU A 254 8.38 17.46 -16.79
N LEU A 255 7.75 16.45 -17.38
CA LEU A 255 6.42 16.61 -17.98
C LEU A 255 5.37 16.96 -16.92
N GLY A 256 5.41 16.31 -15.75
CA GLY A 256 4.52 16.64 -14.63
C GLY A 256 4.72 18.09 -14.16
N ALA A 257 5.97 18.54 -14.02
CA ALA A 257 6.28 19.93 -13.68
C ALA A 257 5.76 20.90 -14.75
N TYR A 258 5.88 20.56 -16.03
CA TYR A 258 5.30 21.33 -17.13
C TYR A 258 3.78 21.46 -17.02
N PHE A 259 3.05 20.34 -16.81
CA PHE A 259 1.60 20.37 -16.68
C PHE A 259 1.15 21.11 -15.42
N PHE A 260 1.92 21.02 -14.34
CA PHE A 260 1.67 21.77 -13.13
C PHE A 260 1.83 23.29 -13.39
N LEU A 261 2.87 23.69 -14.11
CA LEU A 261 3.05 25.08 -14.53
C LEU A 261 1.94 25.53 -15.49
N ALA A 262 1.57 24.67 -16.45
CA ALA A 262 0.52 24.96 -17.42
C ALA A 262 -0.84 25.17 -16.74
N SER A 263 -1.17 24.42 -15.69
CA SER A 263 -2.42 24.57 -14.95
C SER A 263 -2.63 25.96 -14.35
N LEU A 264 -1.55 26.73 -14.13
CA LEU A 264 -1.60 28.10 -13.63
C LEU A 264 -1.99 29.13 -14.68
N VAL A 265 -1.71 28.83 -15.91
CA VAL A 265 -1.96 29.73 -17.05
C VAL A 265 -3.35 29.45 -17.65
N ILE A 266 -3.88 28.26 -17.41
CA ILE A 266 -5.17 27.82 -17.96
C ILE A 266 -6.30 28.58 -17.24
N ARG A 267 -6.92 29.54 -17.94
CA ARG A 267 -8.12 30.25 -17.52
C ARG A 267 -9.36 29.84 -18.31
N GLY A 268 -9.14 29.19 -19.46
CA GLY A 268 -10.18 28.73 -20.36
C GLY A 268 -9.79 27.44 -21.08
N VAL A 269 -10.75 26.92 -21.86
CA VAL A 269 -10.59 25.65 -22.59
C VAL A 269 -9.55 25.78 -23.68
N GLU A 270 -9.52 26.90 -24.37
CA GLU A 270 -8.62 27.16 -25.51
C GLU A 270 -7.15 27.14 -25.09
N GLU A 271 -6.84 27.75 -23.95
CA GLU A 271 -5.49 27.77 -23.36
C GLU A 271 -5.09 26.36 -22.91
N GLY A 272 -6.01 25.63 -22.31
CA GLY A 272 -5.80 24.23 -21.87
C GLY A 272 -5.46 23.32 -23.04
N VAL A 273 -6.12 23.48 -24.18
CA VAL A 273 -5.85 22.76 -25.43
C VAL A 273 -4.47 23.10 -26.00
N LEU A 274 -4.18 24.40 -26.11
CA LEU A 274 -2.88 24.85 -26.65
C LEU A 274 -1.73 24.32 -25.83
N LEU A 275 -1.79 24.44 -24.49
CA LEU A 275 -0.77 23.96 -23.57
C LEU A 275 -0.70 22.43 -23.60
N GLY A 276 -1.82 21.74 -23.70
CA GLY A 276 -1.85 20.29 -23.85
C GLY A 276 -1.19 19.81 -25.15
N LEU A 277 -1.42 20.49 -26.28
CA LEU A 277 -0.75 20.19 -27.56
C LEU A 277 0.76 20.43 -27.48
N ILE A 278 1.18 21.50 -26.80
CA ILE A 278 2.61 21.76 -26.55
C ILE A 278 3.20 20.63 -25.69
N GLY A 279 2.54 20.24 -24.59
CA GLY A 279 2.97 19.12 -23.72
C GLY A 279 3.04 17.79 -24.49
N PHE A 280 2.06 17.51 -25.34
CA PHE A 280 2.09 16.34 -26.21
C PHE A 280 3.30 16.37 -27.17
N THR A 281 3.57 17.51 -27.79
CA THR A 281 4.71 17.67 -28.70
C THR A 281 6.03 17.43 -27.96
N PHE A 282 6.21 18.01 -26.77
CA PHE A 282 7.39 17.74 -25.92
C PHE A 282 7.50 16.27 -25.54
N THR A 283 6.39 15.61 -25.22
CA THR A 283 6.37 14.19 -24.88
C THR A 283 6.85 13.36 -26.07
N VAL A 284 6.34 13.61 -27.27
CA VAL A 284 6.75 12.90 -28.50
C VAL A 284 8.23 13.13 -28.81
N MET A 285 8.70 14.37 -28.66
CA MET A 285 10.13 14.70 -28.84
C MET A 285 11.01 13.95 -27.82
N ALA A 286 10.61 13.94 -26.54
CA ALA A 286 11.31 13.22 -25.49
C ALA A 286 11.36 11.71 -25.74
N ILE A 287 10.24 11.11 -26.19
CA ILE A 287 10.18 9.69 -26.57
C ILE A 287 11.14 9.39 -27.71
N ASN A 288 11.10 10.19 -28.78
CA ASN A 288 11.98 10.02 -29.92
C ASN A 288 13.46 10.10 -29.54
N TRP A 289 13.81 11.06 -28.69
CA TRP A 289 15.16 11.19 -28.15
C TRP A 289 15.57 9.99 -27.28
N LEU A 290 14.69 9.55 -26.37
CA LEU A 290 14.92 8.38 -25.50
C LEU A 290 15.10 7.10 -26.33
N VAL A 291 14.30 6.89 -27.38
CA VAL A 291 14.40 5.73 -28.28
C VAL A 291 15.75 5.75 -29.03
N LYS A 292 16.15 6.90 -29.57
CA LYS A 292 17.44 7.06 -30.24
C LYS A 292 18.60 6.77 -29.27
N ARG A 293 18.51 7.30 -28.04
CA ARG A 293 19.53 7.09 -27.00
C ARG A 293 19.60 5.62 -26.57
N TYR A 294 18.46 4.96 -26.38
CA TYR A 294 18.37 3.54 -26.05
C TYR A 294 18.98 2.64 -27.13
N LYS A 295 18.63 2.88 -28.40
CA LYS A 295 19.17 2.10 -29.54
C LYS A 295 20.69 2.25 -29.66
N ARG A 296 21.25 3.42 -29.28
CA ARG A 296 22.69 3.67 -29.29
C ARG A 296 23.43 2.90 -28.21
N GLU A 297 22.89 2.84 -26.99
CA GLU A 297 23.51 2.15 -25.86
C GLU A 297 23.29 0.63 -25.87
N TYR A 298 22.16 0.18 -26.41
CA TYR A 298 21.73 -1.22 -26.40
C TYR A 298 21.26 -1.70 -27.79
N PRO A 299 22.13 -1.76 -28.80
CA PRO A 299 21.72 -2.02 -30.20
C PRO A 299 21.01 -3.37 -30.39
N ASN A 300 21.30 -4.38 -29.56
CA ASN A 300 20.76 -5.73 -29.70
C ASN A 300 19.85 -6.17 -28.53
N ASN A 301 19.47 -5.25 -27.64
CA ASN A 301 18.73 -5.61 -26.43
C ASN A 301 17.30 -5.12 -26.46
N LYS A 302 16.34 -6.04 -26.46
CA LYS A 302 14.89 -5.73 -26.47
C LYS A 302 14.27 -5.60 -25.06
N ARG A 303 15.10 -5.64 -23.98
CA ARG A 303 14.59 -5.75 -22.60
C ARG A 303 13.71 -4.58 -22.14
N PHE A 304 13.90 -3.38 -22.65
CA PHE A 304 13.18 -2.17 -22.20
C PHE A 304 12.18 -1.62 -23.23
N HIS A 305 11.83 -2.38 -24.27
CA HIS A 305 10.80 -1.94 -25.21
C HIS A 305 9.46 -1.63 -24.52
N TRP A 306 9.12 -2.37 -23.47
CA TRP A 306 7.93 -2.10 -22.66
C TRP A 306 7.93 -0.71 -22.00
N ALA A 307 9.09 -0.22 -21.54
CA ALA A 307 9.20 1.09 -20.89
C ALA A 307 9.02 2.25 -21.91
N ILE A 308 9.51 2.07 -23.13
CA ILE A 308 9.24 3.00 -24.24
C ILE A 308 7.75 3.01 -24.56
N SER A 309 7.12 1.86 -24.52
CA SER A 309 5.69 1.71 -24.78
C SER A 309 4.83 2.38 -23.70
N ILE A 310 5.25 2.34 -22.42
CA ILE A 310 4.59 3.10 -21.34
C ILE A 310 4.66 4.61 -21.61
N LEU A 311 5.80 5.14 -22.05
CA LEU A 311 5.90 6.55 -22.42
C LEU A 311 4.95 6.93 -23.54
N TRP A 312 4.79 6.06 -24.54
CA TRP A 312 3.78 6.26 -25.58
C TRP A 312 2.36 6.27 -25.03
N VAL A 313 2.05 5.42 -24.04
CA VAL A 313 0.74 5.44 -23.35
C VAL A 313 0.54 6.76 -22.58
N VAL A 314 1.57 7.27 -21.92
CA VAL A 314 1.50 8.58 -21.24
C VAL A 314 1.28 9.72 -22.24
N ALA A 315 2.03 9.74 -23.36
CA ALA A 315 1.82 10.71 -24.43
C ALA A 315 0.37 10.67 -24.94
N LEU A 316 -0.18 9.48 -25.03
CA LEU A 316 -1.55 9.26 -25.41
C LEU A 316 -2.54 9.84 -24.45
N LEU A 317 -2.41 9.50 -23.17
CA LEU A 317 -3.31 10.04 -22.13
C LEU A 317 -3.33 11.55 -22.19
N ILE A 318 -2.17 12.19 -22.38
CA ILE A 318 -2.07 13.63 -22.55
C ILE A 318 -2.85 14.09 -23.78
N ALA A 319 -2.67 13.43 -24.93
CA ALA A 319 -3.37 13.77 -26.15
C ALA A 319 -4.88 13.56 -26.04
N VAL A 320 -5.31 12.47 -25.41
CA VAL A 320 -6.73 12.17 -25.21
C VAL A 320 -7.41 13.22 -24.33
N VAL A 321 -6.79 13.52 -23.19
CA VAL A 321 -7.36 14.50 -22.26
C VAL A 321 -7.43 15.87 -22.94
N THR A 322 -6.35 16.30 -23.60
CA THR A 322 -6.32 17.63 -24.21
C THR A 322 -7.19 17.77 -25.47
N ILE A 323 -7.09 16.84 -26.40
CA ILE A 323 -7.85 16.88 -27.64
C ILE A 323 -9.29 16.42 -27.42
N GLY A 324 -9.48 15.39 -26.58
CA GLY A 324 -10.80 14.84 -26.28
C GLY A 324 -11.68 15.81 -25.51
N VAL A 325 -11.13 16.46 -24.47
CA VAL A 325 -11.87 17.47 -23.69
C VAL A 325 -12.23 18.66 -24.57
N TRP A 326 -11.29 19.15 -25.38
CA TRP A 326 -11.56 20.25 -26.32
C TRP A 326 -12.66 19.91 -27.31
N PHE A 327 -12.56 18.73 -27.94
CA PHE A 327 -13.50 18.29 -28.94
C PHE A 327 -14.90 18.10 -28.33
N PHE A 328 -14.94 17.58 -27.10
CA PHE A 328 -16.18 17.41 -26.34
C PHE A 328 -16.84 18.76 -26.00
N LEU A 329 -16.03 19.76 -25.63
CA LEU A 329 -16.51 21.12 -25.32
C LEU A 329 -16.82 21.94 -26.58
N ALA A 330 -16.03 21.84 -27.65
CA ALA A 330 -16.24 22.56 -28.92
C ALA A 330 -17.47 22.09 -29.67
N LEU A 331 -17.84 20.83 -29.55
CA LEU A 331 -19.09 20.28 -30.13
C LEU A 331 -20.31 20.38 -29.20
N GLY A 332 -20.19 21.16 -28.10
CA GLY A 332 -21.30 21.47 -27.21
C GLY A 332 -21.82 20.27 -26.44
N LEU A 333 -20.92 19.44 -25.90
CA LEU A 333 -21.23 18.23 -25.11
C LEU A 333 -22.21 17.26 -25.84
N SER A 334 -22.35 17.41 -27.19
CA SER A 334 -23.20 16.51 -27.96
C SER A 334 -22.50 15.15 -28.09
N GLU A 335 -23.22 14.14 -27.81
CA GLU A 335 -22.82 12.76 -27.80
C GLU A 335 -22.48 12.26 -29.22
N SER A 336 -23.06 12.88 -30.24
CA SER A 336 -22.69 12.75 -31.64
C SER A 336 -21.22 13.13 -31.89
N GLY A 337 -20.70 14.08 -31.09
CA GLY A 337 -19.29 14.48 -31.14
C GLY A 337 -18.34 13.35 -30.80
N ALA A 338 -18.65 12.54 -29.81
CA ALA A 338 -17.83 11.38 -29.42
C ALA A 338 -17.76 10.35 -30.56
N LEU A 339 -18.86 10.11 -31.25
CA LEU A 339 -18.91 9.22 -32.40
C LEU A 339 -18.05 9.77 -33.57
N ILE A 340 -18.25 11.04 -33.94
CA ILE A 340 -17.50 11.67 -35.05
C ILE A 340 -16.01 11.67 -34.74
N PHE A 341 -15.62 12.01 -33.52
CA PHE A 341 -14.23 12.03 -33.10
C PHE A 341 -13.63 10.62 -33.09
N GLY A 342 -14.35 9.63 -32.57
CA GLY A 342 -13.95 8.24 -32.61
C GLY A 342 -13.72 7.73 -34.03
N ILE A 343 -14.63 8.01 -34.95
CA ILE A 343 -14.52 7.63 -36.35
C ILE A 343 -13.31 8.34 -37.01
N LEU A 344 -13.16 9.64 -36.78
CA LEU A 344 -12.06 10.43 -37.37
C LEU A 344 -10.70 9.88 -36.92
N LEU A 345 -10.50 9.64 -35.64
CA LEU A 345 -9.27 9.06 -35.12
C LEU A 345 -9.03 7.64 -35.64
N PHE A 346 -10.10 6.85 -35.77
CA PHE A 346 -10.01 5.51 -36.33
C PHE A 346 -9.54 5.55 -37.79
N VAL A 347 -10.08 6.45 -38.59
CA VAL A 347 -9.67 6.65 -39.99
C VAL A 347 -8.22 7.14 -40.07
N VAL A 348 -7.81 8.09 -39.22
CA VAL A 348 -6.42 8.56 -39.18
C VAL A 348 -5.47 7.41 -38.81
N ALA A 349 -5.81 6.60 -37.79
CA ALA A 349 -5.06 5.44 -37.42
C ALA A 349 -4.94 4.42 -38.53
N LEU A 350 -6.05 4.19 -39.24
CA LEU A 350 -6.12 3.29 -40.41
C LEU A 350 -5.21 3.78 -41.53
N PHE A 351 -5.27 5.09 -41.86
CA PHE A 351 -4.43 5.70 -42.90
C PHE A 351 -2.94 5.56 -42.58
N ILE A 352 -2.53 5.85 -41.33
CA ILE A 352 -1.14 5.68 -40.91
C ILE A 352 -0.69 4.22 -41.00
N THR A 353 -1.53 3.26 -40.63
CA THR A 353 -1.17 1.83 -40.63
C THR A 353 -1.10 1.23 -42.02
N LEU A 354 -1.90 1.71 -42.96
CA LEU A 354 -1.94 1.24 -44.35
C LEU A 354 -0.89 1.92 -45.26
N SER A 355 -0.30 3.03 -44.82
CA SER A 355 0.76 3.71 -45.55
C SER A 355 2.03 2.84 -45.62
N LYS A 356 2.60 2.70 -46.83
CA LYS A 356 3.75 1.82 -47.12
C LYS A 356 5.08 2.32 -46.54
N GLU A 357 5.21 3.63 -46.25
CA GLU A 357 6.46 4.26 -45.83
C GLU A 357 6.58 4.52 -44.32
N THR A 358 5.68 3.96 -43.51
CA THR A 358 5.66 4.25 -42.09
C THR A 358 6.70 3.48 -41.28
N ASP A 359 7.48 4.22 -40.48
CA ASP A 359 8.41 3.66 -39.51
C ASP A 359 7.70 3.00 -38.32
N GLU A 360 8.46 2.29 -37.52
CA GLU A 360 7.93 1.61 -36.32
C GLU A 360 7.26 2.60 -35.32
N GLN A 361 7.70 3.84 -35.29
CA GLN A 361 7.18 4.87 -34.40
C GLN A 361 5.80 5.37 -34.84
N SER A 362 5.64 5.61 -36.16
CA SER A 362 4.34 6.00 -36.72
C SER A 362 3.29 4.90 -36.51
N LYS A 363 3.69 3.62 -36.58
CA LYS A 363 2.79 2.49 -36.27
C LYS A 363 2.41 2.45 -34.79
N ASN A 364 3.31 2.81 -33.88
CA ASN A 364 2.98 2.93 -32.47
C ASN A 364 2.00 4.08 -32.21
N LEU A 365 2.20 5.22 -32.89
CA LEU A 365 1.27 6.35 -32.82
C LEU A 365 -0.12 5.97 -33.36
N ALA A 366 -0.19 5.24 -34.46
CA ALA A 366 -1.45 4.74 -34.97
C ALA A 366 -2.16 3.78 -33.99
N GLY A 367 -1.39 2.90 -33.32
CA GLY A 367 -1.93 2.04 -32.29
C GLY A 367 -2.59 2.79 -31.15
N LEU A 368 -2.00 3.91 -30.86
CA LEU A 368 -2.44 4.88 -29.92
C LEU A 368 -3.79 5.50 -30.30
N PHE A 369 -3.88 5.97 -31.51
CA PHE A 369 -5.14 6.51 -32.05
C PHE A 369 -6.24 5.44 -32.09
N PHE A 370 -5.90 4.16 -32.35
CA PHE A 370 -6.89 3.09 -32.26
C PHE A 370 -7.43 2.91 -30.84
N LEU A 371 -6.55 2.96 -29.81
CA LEU A 371 -7.01 2.84 -28.42
C LEU A 371 -7.97 3.95 -28.04
N ILE A 372 -7.70 5.20 -28.47
CA ILE A 372 -8.56 6.34 -28.20
C ILE A 372 -9.88 6.20 -28.98
N ALA A 373 -9.78 5.99 -30.28
CA ALA A 373 -10.93 5.85 -31.15
C ALA A 373 -11.91 4.80 -30.61
N ASN A 374 -11.36 3.64 -30.21
CA ASN A 374 -12.15 2.57 -29.65
C ASN A 374 -12.79 2.95 -28.30
N SER A 375 -12.12 3.76 -27.45
CA SER A 375 -12.72 4.26 -26.22
C SER A 375 -13.92 5.16 -26.48
N PHE A 376 -13.82 6.10 -27.44
CA PHE A 376 -14.93 6.97 -27.81
C PHE A 376 -16.08 6.21 -28.50
N LEU A 377 -15.73 5.28 -29.38
CA LEU A 377 -16.74 4.44 -30.04
C LEU A 377 -17.46 3.53 -29.03
N GLY A 378 -16.69 2.95 -28.08
CA GLY A 378 -17.25 2.13 -27.01
C GLY A 378 -18.15 2.94 -26.08
N PHE A 379 -17.74 4.16 -25.70
CA PHE A 379 -18.55 5.08 -24.91
C PHE A 379 -19.88 5.39 -25.62
N TYR A 380 -19.82 5.77 -26.90
CA TYR A 380 -21.03 6.03 -27.68
C TYR A 380 -21.96 4.81 -27.76
N LEU A 381 -21.41 3.63 -28.02
CA LEU A 381 -22.20 2.40 -28.07
C LEU A 381 -22.87 2.07 -26.73
N LEU A 382 -22.21 2.35 -25.60
CA LEU A 382 -22.78 2.05 -24.28
C LEU A 382 -23.84 3.07 -23.83
N VAL A 383 -23.63 4.35 -24.16
CA VAL A 383 -24.44 5.45 -23.58
C VAL A 383 -25.57 5.85 -24.52
N LYS A 384 -25.33 5.86 -25.82
CA LYS A 384 -26.24 6.46 -26.81
C LYS A 384 -26.85 5.55 -27.87
N PHE A 385 -26.30 4.38 -28.03
CA PHE A 385 -26.93 3.44 -28.96
C PHE A 385 -28.36 3.05 -28.56
N ASN A 386 -28.73 3.28 -27.31
CA ASN A 386 -30.08 3.15 -26.80
C ASN A 386 -31.05 4.11 -27.49
N ASP A 387 -30.68 5.38 -27.72
CA ASP A 387 -31.57 6.38 -28.33
C ASP A 387 -31.95 5.99 -29.77
N PHE A 388 -31.05 5.25 -30.43
CA PHE A 388 -31.33 4.69 -31.76
C PHE A 388 -32.52 3.73 -31.74
N PHE A 389 -32.67 2.89 -30.71
CA PHE A 389 -33.78 1.95 -30.60
C PHE A 389 -35.09 2.60 -30.15
N LEU A 390 -35.03 3.72 -29.44
CA LEU A 390 -36.20 4.52 -29.10
C LEU A 390 -36.90 5.04 -30.37
N LEU A 391 -36.15 5.34 -31.43
CA LEU A 391 -36.71 5.76 -32.73
C LEU A 391 -37.54 4.66 -33.42
N PHE A 392 -37.31 3.39 -33.04
CA PHE A 392 -38.06 2.24 -33.59
C PHE A 392 -39.20 1.77 -32.68
N GLY A 393 -39.57 2.56 -31.68
CA GLY A 393 -40.74 2.31 -30.84
C GLY A 393 -40.57 1.31 -29.70
N TYR A 394 -39.30 1.00 -29.33
CA TYR A 394 -39.05 0.18 -28.15
C TYR A 394 -39.27 1.01 -26.87
N GLU A 395 -39.88 0.39 -25.85
CA GLU A 395 -39.90 0.99 -24.50
C GLU A 395 -38.50 1.23 -23.96
N TYR A 396 -38.31 2.33 -23.22
CA TYR A 396 -36.98 2.78 -22.75
C TYR A 396 -36.18 1.67 -22.07
N ARG A 397 -36.82 0.82 -21.29
CA ARG A 397 -36.15 -0.27 -20.55
C ARG A 397 -35.79 -1.47 -21.42
N GLU A 398 -36.64 -1.88 -22.32
CA GLU A 398 -36.36 -3.00 -23.24
C GLU A 398 -35.41 -2.60 -24.36
N GLY A 399 -35.54 -1.40 -24.90
CA GLY A 399 -34.63 -0.85 -25.88
C GLY A 399 -33.22 -0.69 -25.38
N SER A 400 -33.03 -0.31 -24.08
CA SER A 400 -31.74 -0.18 -23.44
C SER A 400 -31.02 -1.50 -23.35
N ASN A 401 -31.67 -2.59 -22.92
CA ASN A 401 -31.05 -3.92 -22.82
C ASN A 401 -30.66 -4.46 -24.18
N PHE A 402 -31.49 -4.26 -25.20
CA PHE A 402 -31.18 -4.69 -26.55
C PHE A 402 -30.01 -3.89 -27.16
N ALA A 403 -29.94 -2.58 -26.92
CA ALA A 403 -28.84 -1.73 -27.35
C ALA A 403 -27.51 -2.17 -26.73
N ILE A 404 -27.48 -2.46 -25.42
CA ILE A 404 -26.31 -2.96 -24.72
C ILE A 404 -25.86 -4.28 -25.30
N PHE A 405 -26.80 -5.20 -25.58
CA PHE A 405 -26.49 -6.51 -26.16
C PHE A 405 -25.87 -6.36 -27.57
N ILE A 406 -26.44 -5.55 -28.44
CA ILE A 406 -25.92 -5.31 -29.79
C ILE A 406 -24.56 -4.59 -29.72
N SER A 407 -24.38 -3.64 -28.81
CA SER A 407 -23.10 -2.98 -28.57
C SER A 407 -22.02 -3.97 -28.14
N ALA A 408 -22.36 -4.94 -27.29
CA ALA A 408 -21.47 -6.02 -26.87
C ALA A 408 -21.06 -6.96 -28.01
N LEU A 409 -21.82 -7.02 -29.09
CA LEU A 409 -21.49 -7.77 -30.33
C LEU A 409 -20.68 -6.94 -31.35
N ILE A 410 -20.97 -5.64 -31.47
CA ILE A 410 -20.31 -4.76 -32.45
C ILE A 410 -18.89 -4.39 -32.00
N PHE A 411 -18.70 -4.04 -30.72
CA PHE A 411 -17.41 -3.58 -30.23
C PHE A 411 -16.26 -4.57 -30.40
N PRO A 412 -16.44 -5.90 -30.20
CA PRO A 412 -15.40 -6.88 -30.51
C PRO A 412 -14.92 -6.83 -31.96
N VAL A 413 -15.81 -6.57 -32.94
CA VAL A 413 -15.44 -6.49 -34.34
C VAL A 413 -14.46 -5.34 -34.55
N ILE A 414 -14.75 -4.16 -33.95
CA ILE A 414 -13.88 -2.97 -34.02
C ILE A 414 -12.51 -3.29 -33.42
N ILE A 415 -12.51 -3.93 -32.24
CA ILE A 415 -11.27 -4.32 -31.55
C ILE A 415 -10.47 -5.37 -32.35
N ILE A 416 -11.11 -6.36 -32.96
CA ILE A 416 -10.44 -7.38 -33.76
C ILE A 416 -9.77 -6.74 -35.00
N VAL A 417 -10.42 -5.79 -35.67
CA VAL A 417 -9.84 -5.05 -36.78
C VAL A 417 -8.61 -4.28 -36.30
N SER A 418 -8.74 -3.49 -35.22
CA SER A 418 -7.63 -2.74 -34.62
C SER A 418 -6.47 -3.67 -34.21
N TYR A 419 -6.77 -4.82 -33.61
CA TYR A 419 -5.78 -5.81 -33.16
C TYR A 419 -4.99 -6.42 -34.32
N LYS A 420 -5.65 -6.77 -35.41
CA LYS A 420 -5.00 -7.35 -36.60
C LYS A 420 -4.08 -6.35 -37.31
N LEU A 421 -4.46 -5.09 -37.34
CA LEU A 421 -3.69 -4.03 -37.99
C LEU A 421 -2.43 -3.64 -37.17
N MET A 422 -2.40 -3.86 -35.86
CA MET A 422 -1.31 -3.45 -35.00
C MET A 422 -0.17 -4.46 -34.94
N PRO A 423 1.08 -4.07 -35.24
CA PRO A 423 2.24 -4.93 -35.07
C PRO A 423 2.73 -4.95 -33.59
N ASN A 424 2.49 -3.88 -32.82
CA ASN A 424 3.00 -3.74 -31.47
C ASN A 424 2.23 -4.63 -30.47
N SER A 425 2.98 -5.47 -29.74
CA SER A 425 2.41 -6.39 -28.77
C SER A 425 1.73 -5.70 -27.57
N LEU A 426 2.26 -4.54 -27.11
CA LEU A 426 1.66 -3.80 -26.00
C LEU A 426 0.30 -3.21 -26.38
N VAL A 427 0.20 -2.57 -27.56
CA VAL A 427 -1.08 -2.04 -28.05
C VAL A 427 -2.11 -3.16 -28.16
N ARG A 428 -1.70 -4.33 -28.65
CA ARG A 428 -2.56 -5.54 -28.70
C ARG A 428 -3.03 -5.98 -27.32
N ILE A 429 -2.14 -5.93 -26.31
CA ILE A 429 -2.49 -6.23 -24.91
C ILE A 429 -3.57 -5.25 -24.41
N LEU A 430 -3.36 -3.96 -24.63
CA LEU A 430 -4.29 -2.91 -24.19
C LEU A 430 -5.64 -2.99 -24.93
N LEU A 431 -5.65 -3.31 -26.22
CA LEU A 431 -6.89 -3.55 -26.97
C LEU A 431 -7.71 -4.72 -26.39
N VAL A 432 -7.06 -5.81 -26.01
CA VAL A 432 -7.74 -6.94 -25.35
C VAL A 432 -8.28 -6.52 -23.98
N THR A 433 -7.48 -5.81 -23.19
CA THR A 433 -7.92 -5.29 -21.89
C THR A 433 -9.13 -4.37 -22.07
N GLN A 434 -9.08 -3.46 -23.05
CA GLN A 434 -10.19 -2.55 -23.38
C GLN A 434 -11.46 -3.29 -23.76
N LEU A 435 -11.38 -4.35 -24.55
CA LEU A 435 -12.51 -5.21 -24.90
C LEU A 435 -13.15 -5.83 -23.64
N LEU A 436 -12.33 -6.36 -22.75
CA LEU A 436 -12.81 -6.99 -21.54
C LEU A 436 -13.43 -6.00 -20.56
N VAL A 437 -12.84 -4.79 -20.42
CA VAL A 437 -13.43 -3.68 -19.66
C VAL A 437 -14.80 -3.31 -20.23
N PHE A 438 -14.90 -3.17 -21.55
CA PHE A 438 -16.15 -2.86 -22.22
C PHE A 438 -17.24 -3.92 -21.94
N TRP A 439 -16.89 -5.20 -22.05
CA TRP A 439 -17.82 -6.30 -21.75
C TRP A 439 -18.22 -6.33 -20.27
N GLN A 440 -17.32 -6.00 -19.36
CA GLN A 440 -17.65 -5.91 -17.93
C GLN A 440 -18.66 -4.77 -17.67
N ILE A 441 -18.44 -3.61 -18.25
CA ILE A 441 -19.36 -2.48 -18.13
C ILE A 441 -20.71 -2.83 -18.77
N SER A 442 -20.72 -3.42 -19.98
CA SER A 442 -21.95 -3.86 -20.66
C SER A 442 -22.75 -4.87 -19.83
N TYR A 443 -22.05 -5.83 -19.21
CA TYR A 443 -22.66 -6.81 -18.33
C TYR A 443 -23.32 -6.17 -17.11
N ASN A 444 -22.60 -5.24 -16.44
CA ASN A 444 -23.13 -4.55 -15.27
C ASN A 444 -24.35 -3.69 -15.61
N LEU A 445 -24.30 -2.97 -16.73
CA LEU A 445 -25.45 -2.17 -17.20
C LEU A 445 -26.64 -3.05 -17.57
N TYR A 446 -26.43 -4.17 -18.25
CA TYR A 446 -27.49 -5.08 -18.67
C TYR A 446 -28.25 -5.68 -17.48
N PHE A 447 -27.55 -6.09 -16.44
CA PHE A 447 -28.15 -6.69 -15.25
C PHE A 447 -28.55 -5.68 -14.17
N HIS A 448 -28.48 -4.36 -14.43
CA HIS A 448 -28.84 -3.28 -13.51
C HIS A 448 -28.15 -3.35 -12.14
N ASN A 449 -26.98 -3.96 -12.08
CA ASN A 449 -26.17 -4.00 -10.87
C ASN A 449 -25.41 -2.68 -10.69
N TYR A 450 -26.14 -1.61 -10.33
CA TYR A 450 -25.58 -0.27 -10.09
C TYR A 450 -24.77 -0.14 -8.80
N SER A 451 -24.73 -1.16 -7.95
CA SER A 451 -23.90 -1.11 -6.77
C SER A 451 -22.43 -1.28 -7.15
N LEU A 452 -21.74 -0.19 -7.33
CA LEU A 452 -20.29 -0.12 -7.40
C LEU A 452 -19.63 -0.60 -6.09
N ASN A 453 -20.42 -0.78 -5.04
CA ASN A 453 -19.97 -1.16 -3.71
C ASN A 453 -19.97 -2.67 -3.51
N ASN A 454 -18.81 -3.17 -3.16
CA ASN A 454 -18.50 -4.42 -2.42
C ASN A 454 -18.76 -5.80 -3.02
N THR A 455 -19.45 -5.97 -4.13
CA THR A 455 -19.82 -7.33 -4.60
C THR A 455 -19.24 -7.71 -5.96
N TRP A 456 -18.33 -6.94 -6.50
CA TRP A 456 -17.76 -7.16 -7.84
C TRP A 456 -17.16 -8.56 -8.01
N PHE A 457 -16.53 -9.07 -6.99
CA PHE A 457 -15.83 -10.34 -7.06
C PHE A 457 -16.70 -11.55 -6.69
N ASN A 458 -17.60 -11.39 -5.73
CA ASN A 458 -18.29 -12.54 -5.14
C ASN A 458 -19.54 -13.03 -5.90
N ASN A 459 -20.24 -12.17 -6.64
CA ASN A 459 -21.58 -12.51 -7.11
C ASN A 459 -21.72 -12.77 -8.62
N THR A 460 -20.72 -12.51 -9.46
CA THR A 460 -20.88 -12.70 -10.90
C THR A 460 -20.12 -13.92 -11.42
N TRP A 461 -20.83 -14.88 -12.01
CA TRP A 461 -20.26 -16.00 -12.73
C TRP A 461 -19.29 -15.53 -13.84
N PHE A 462 -19.52 -14.33 -14.41
CA PHE A 462 -18.67 -13.74 -15.43
C PHE A 462 -17.23 -13.53 -14.95
N ASN A 463 -17.05 -12.93 -13.76
CA ASN A 463 -15.72 -12.70 -13.20
C ASN A 463 -14.96 -14.01 -12.92
N LYS A 464 -15.68 -15.05 -12.48
CA LYS A 464 -15.10 -16.38 -12.23
C LYS A 464 -14.64 -17.03 -13.52
N ILE A 465 -15.47 -16.99 -14.58
CA ILE A 465 -15.09 -17.46 -15.91
C ILE A 465 -13.89 -16.68 -16.45
N GLN A 466 -13.85 -15.37 -16.24
CA GLN A 466 -12.74 -14.53 -16.66
C GLN A 466 -11.42 -14.94 -15.98
N LEU A 467 -11.43 -15.18 -14.68
CA LEU A 467 -10.25 -15.68 -13.97
C LEU A 467 -9.79 -17.04 -14.47
N LEU A 468 -10.71 -17.99 -14.61
CA LEU A 468 -10.42 -19.33 -15.13
C LEU A 468 -9.86 -19.26 -16.55
N SER A 469 -10.52 -18.52 -17.44
CA SER A 469 -10.10 -18.38 -18.83
C SER A 469 -8.72 -17.71 -18.95
N SER A 470 -8.41 -16.74 -18.11
CA SER A 470 -7.10 -16.06 -18.10
C SER A 470 -5.97 -17.04 -17.75
N ILE A 471 -6.16 -17.90 -16.74
CA ILE A 471 -5.17 -18.92 -16.34
C ILE A 471 -5.01 -19.99 -17.42
N VAL A 472 -6.14 -20.51 -17.95
CA VAL A 472 -6.11 -21.53 -18.99
C VAL A 472 -5.40 -21.01 -20.25
N LEU A 473 -5.75 -19.80 -20.68
CA LEU A 473 -5.15 -19.18 -21.85
C LEU A 473 -3.67 -18.87 -21.63
N PHE A 474 -3.32 -18.33 -20.44
CA PHE A 474 -1.94 -18.00 -20.09
C PHE A 474 -1.08 -19.28 -20.03
N TYR A 475 -1.56 -20.34 -19.38
CA TYR A 475 -0.89 -21.65 -19.37
C TYR A 475 -0.68 -22.18 -20.80
N TRP A 476 -1.74 -22.18 -21.62
CA TRP A 476 -1.71 -22.75 -22.96
C TRP A 476 -0.75 -21.99 -23.89
N VAL A 477 -0.68 -20.66 -23.77
CA VAL A 477 0.15 -19.81 -24.62
C VAL A 477 1.61 -19.77 -24.14
N MET A 478 1.85 -19.78 -22.81
CA MET A 478 3.22 -19.65 -22.26
C MET A 478 3.98 -20.97 -22.15
N ARG A 479 3.31 -22.09 -22.41
CA ARG A 479 3.93 -23.42 -22.39
C ARG A 479 5.14 -23.49 -23.33
N PRO A 480 6.30 -24.01 -22.88
CA PRO A 480 7.52 -24.10 -23.68
C PRO A 480 7.32 -24.98 -24.93
N ASN A 481 8.14 -24.74 -25.98
CA ASN A 481 8.19 -25.47 -27.25
C ASN A 481 7.00 -25.26 -28.22
N GLN A 482 6.34 -24.11 -28.19
CA GLN A 482 5.24 -23.82 -29.11
C GLN A 482 5.39 -22.46 -29.79
N SER A 483 6.28 -22.35 -30.76
CA SER A 483 6.52 -21.13 -31.56
C SER A 483 5.28 -20.64 -32.30
N ALA A 484 4.39 -21.55 -32.72
CA ALA A 484 3.15 -21.19 -33.43
C ALA A 484 2.16 -20.33 -32.63
N ARG A 485 2.31 -20.22 -31.29
CA ARG A 485 1.38 -19.49 -30.42
C ARG A 485 1.86 -18.08 -30.02
N ILE A 486 2.98 -17.64 -30.59
CA ILE A 486 3.54 -16.32 -30.27
C ILE A 486 2.55 -15.20 -30.52
N HIS A 487 1.70 -15.31 -31.53
CA HIS A 487 0.67 -14.33 -31.89
C HIS A 487 -0.44 -14.17 -30.83
N LEU A 488 -0.64 -15.18 -29.99
CA LEU A 488 -1.66 -15.18 -28.92
C LEU A 488 -1.13 -14.65 -27.58
N LYS A 489 0.19 -14.41 -27.45
CA LYS A 489 0.78 -13.86 -26.22
C LYS A 489 0.11 -12.55 -25.77
N PRO A 490 -0.17 -11.57 -26.63
CA PRO A 490 -0.84 -10.34 -26.22
C PRO A 490 -2.24 -10.60 -25.65
N ILE A 491 -2.98 -11.58 -26.17
CA ILE A 491 -4.31 -11.94 -25.66
C ILE A 491 -4.19 -12.50 -24.24
N ALA A 492 -3.26 -13.45 -24.03
CA ALA A 492 -3.02 -14.01 -22.71
C ALA A 492 -2.59 -12.96 -21.66
N TRP A 493 -1.74 -12.01 -22.06
CA TRP A 493 -1.34 -10.91 -21.19
C TRP A 493 -2.50 -9.94 -20.91
N GLY A 494 -3.30 -9.59 -21.91
CA GLY A 494 -4.45 -8.70 -21.75
C GLY A 494 -5.50 -9.28 -20.81
N THR A 495 -5.78 -10.59 -20.94
CA THR A 495 -6.73 -11.28 -20.04
C THR A 495 -6.22 -11.32 -18.59
N VAL A 496 -4.91 -11.56 -18.36
CA VAL A 496 -4.33 -11.57 -17.01
C VAL A 496 -4.33 -10.17 -16.40
N LEU A 497 -3.93 -9.13 -17.13
CA LEU A 497 -3.94 -7.75 -16.66
C LEU A 497 -5.35 -7.29 -16.30
N PHE A 498 -6.34 -7.62 -17.13
CA PHE A 498 -7.73 -7.33 -16.82
C PHE A 498 -8.20 -8.08 -15.57
N SER A 499 -7.86 -9.38 -15.44
CA SER A 499 -8.20 -10.19 -14.27
C SER A 499 -7.57 -9.64 -12.98
N LEU A 500 -6.34 -9.15 -13.04
CA LEU A 500 -5.70 -8.46 -11.91
C LEU A 500 -6.44 -7.17 -11.56
N TRP A 501 -6.84 -6.38 -12.57
CA TRP A 501 -7.57 -5.14 -12.35
C TRP A 501 -8.95 -5.36 -11.71
N ILE A 502 -9.76 -6.29 -12.19
CA ILE A 502 -11.07 -6.60 -11.59
C ILE A 502 -10.95 -7.24 -10.21
N SER A 503 -9.80 -7.79 -9.89
CA SER A 503 -9.52 -8.38 -8.58
C SER A 503 -9.14 -7.33 -7.55
N VAL A 504 -8.79 -6.09 -7.96
CA VAL A 504 -8.44 -5.01 -7.01
C VAL A 504 -9.70 -4.61 -6.22
N PRO A 505 -9.67 -4.68 -4.89
CA PRO A 505 -10.79 -4.27 -4.06
C PRO A 505 -11.13 -2.80 -4.28
N SER A 506 -12.41 -2.47 -4.32
CA SER A 506 -12.88 -1.10 -4.58
C SER A 506 -12.35 -0.06 -3.60
N TYR A 507 -12.18 -0.43 -2.32
CA TYR A 507 -11.60 0.44 -1.29
C TYR A 507 -10.11 0.77 -1.50
N MET A 508 -9.39 0.03 -2.33
CA MET A 508 -8.00 0.36 -2.70
C MET A 508 -7.91 1.32 -3.89
N VAL A 509 -8.96 1.41 -4.69
CA VAL A 509 -9.01 2.28 -5.88
C VAL A 509 -9.45 3.70 -5.51
N PHE A 510 -10.24 3.86 -4.43
CA PHE A 510 -10.82 5.13 -4.02
C PHE A 510 -10.49 5.60 -2.59
N PRO A 511 -9.30 5.39 -2.02
CA PRO A 511 -8.96 6.01 -0.73
C PRO A 511 -8.83 7.53 -0.81
N LEU A 512 -8.89 8.12 -2.03
CA LEU A 512 -8.74 9.56 -2.28
C LEU A 512 -10.08 10.31 -2.39
N VAL A 513 -11.24 9.63 -2.38
CA VAL A 513 -12.54 10.27 -2.64
C VAL A 513 -13.43 10.35 -1.40
N ASP A 514 -13.22 9.53 -0.37
CA ASP A 514 -14.05 9.52 0.85
C ASP A 514 -13.24 9.82 2.13
N TYR A 515 -12.75 11.03 2.24
CA TYR A 515 -12.47 11.61 3.55
C TYR A 515 -13.82 12.03 4.20
N GLY A 516 -14.51 11.09 4.82
CA GLY A 516 -15.58 11.46 5.71
C GLY A 516 -16.85 10.63 5.77
N LEU A 517 -17.04 9.60 4.95
CA LEU A 517 -18.25 8.79 4.97
C LEU A 517 -17.92 7.33 4.64
N ILE A 518 -17.18 6.68 5.51
CA ILE A 518 -17.32 5.23 5.63
C ILE A 518 -18.18 5.02 6.88
N ASP A 519 -19.48 5.19 6.73
CA ASP A 519 -20.43 4.35 7.43
C ASP A 519 -20.24 2.93 6.85
N ILE A 520 -19.24 2.25 7.34
CA ILE A 520 -19.22 0.80 7.24
C ILE A 520 -20.33 0.39 8.20
N ASP A 521 -21.49 0.18 7.62
CA ASP A 521 -22.62 -0.50 8.28
C ASP A 521 -22.14 -1.94 8.55
N ILE A 522 -21.27 -2.09 9.55
CA ILE A 522 -20.92 -3.37 10.15
C ILE A 522 -22.01 -3.66 11.18
N SER A 523 -23.27 -3.49 10.71
CA SER A 523 -24.39 -3.92 11.49
C SER A 523 -24.49 -5.44 11.40
N SER A 524 -24.44 -6.06 12.54
CA SER A 524 -25.21 -7.24 12.96
C SER A 524 -24.62 -8.64 12.85
N ASP A 525 -23.45 -8.91 12.29
CA ASP A 525 -22.91 -10.26 12.26
C ASP A 525 -21.52 -10.46 12.94
N VAL A 526 -21.15 -9.54 13.82
CA VAL A 526 -20.01 -9.78 14.72
C VAL A 526 -20.50 -10.73 15.81
N MET A 527 -20.02 -11.96 15.79
CA MET A 527 -20.31 -12.91 16.88
C MET A 527 -19.90 -12.29 18.22
N PRO A 528 -20.79 -12.28 19.21
CA PRO A 528 -20.42 -11.84 20.56
C PRO A 528 -19.25 -12.67 21.09
N ALA A 529 -18.36 -12.02 21.82
CA ALA A 529 -17.10 -12.62 22.31
C ALA A 529 -17.31 -13.92 23.13
N ASP A 530 -18.46 -14.07 23.72
CA ASP A 530 -18.84 -15.24 24.54
C ASP A 530 -19.17 -16.50 23.71
N ALA A 531 -19.37 -16.33 22.38
CA ALA A 531 -19.65 -17.43 21.46
C ALA A 531 -18.37 -18.02 20.81
N MET A 532 -17.18 -17.61 21.25
CA MET A 532 -15.90 -18.02 20.67
C MET A 532 -15.41 -19.40 21.14
N SER A 533 -16.22 -20.42 21.05
CA SER A 533 -15.71 -21.79 21.11
C SER A 533 -15.18 -22.23 19.74
N LEU A 534 -14.15 -23.07 19.75
CA LEU A 534 -13.59 -23.66 18.51
C LEU A 534 -14.70 -24.32 17.67
N ASP A 535 -15.71 -24.91 18.35
CA ASP A 535 -16.87 -25.52 17.73
C ASP A 535 -17.74 -24.50 16.99
N ASN A 536 -17.93 -23.30 17.53
CA ASN A 536 -18.70 -22.24 16.89
C ASN A 536 -17.97 -21.73 15.65
N VAL A 537 -16.65 -21.59 15.70
CA VAL A 537 -15.84 -21.18 14.56
C VAL A 537 -15.83 -22.24 13.46
N LEU A 538 -15.67 -23.50 13.84
CA LEU A 538 -15.79 -24.61 12.90
C LEU A 538 -17.21 -24.68 12.31
N GLN A 539 -18.22 -24.34 13.10
CA GLN A 539 -19.60 -24.29 12.65
C GLN A 539 -19.87 -23.12 11.69
N VAL A 540 -19.26 -21.93 11.95
CA VAL A 540 -19.33 -20.78 11.02
C VAL A 540 -18.57 -21.08 9.73
N LEU A 541 -17.36 -21.61 9.83
CA LEU A 541 -16.58 -22.03 8.67
C LEU A 541 -17.30 -23.14 7.91
N SER A 542 -17.91 -24.11 8.62
CA SER A 542 -18.71 -25.16 7.99
C SER A 542 -19.98 -24.60 7.37
N ARG A 543 -20.69 -23.69 8.03
CA ARG A 543 -21.88 -23.04 7.46
C ARG A 543 -21.53 -22.19 6.25
N GLN A 544 -20.46 -21.38 6.29
CA GLN A 544 -19.97 -20.67 5.12
C GLN A 544 -19.55 -21.63 4.01
N PHE A 545 -18.85 -22.71 4.34
CA PHE A 545 -18.46 -23.74 3.38
C PHE A 545 -19.71 -24.45 2.79
N TRP A 546 -20.66 -24.90 3.61
CA TRP A 546 -21.85 -25.62 3.16
C TRP A 546 -22.92 -24.72 2.54
N SER A 547 -23.06 -23.45 2.96
CA SER A 547 -23.96 -22.49 2.28
C SER A 547 -23.52 -22.20 0.84
N HIS A 548 -22.21 -22.34 0.55
CA HIS A 548 -21.68 -22.23 -0.81
C HIS A 548 -21.78 -23.55 -1.60
N PHE A 549 -22.23 -24.64 -1.00
CA PHE A 549 -22.35 -25.96 -1.62
C PHE A 549 -23.72 -26.24 -2.26
N GLN A 550 -24.53 -25.24 -2.50
CA GLN A 550 -25.66 -25.41 -3.40
C GLN A 550 -25.09 -25.68 -4.82
N PHE A 551 -25.58 -26.72 -5.50
CA PHE A 551 -25.14 -27.15 -6.85
C PHE A 551 -25.54 -26.14 -7.93
N ASP A 552 -25.22 -24.88 -7.76
CA ASP A 552 -25.34 -23.84 -8.78
C ASP A 552 -24.02 -23.74 -9.56
N VAL A 553 -24.11 -23.41 -10.85
CA VAL A 553 -22.97 -23.18 -11.75
C VAL A 553 -21.97 -22.19 -11.14
N ASN A 554 -22.45 -21.21 -10.40
CA ASN A 554 -21.65 -20.19 -9.74
C ASN A 554 -20.71 -20.78 -8.68
N HIS A 555 -21.18 -21.75 -7.92
CA HIS A 555 -20.40 -22.45 -6.89
C HIS A 555 -19.36 -23.39 -7.48
N ILE A 556 -19.71 -24.08 -8.58
CA ILE A 556 -18.75 -24.91 -9.31
C ILE A 556 -17.60 -24.06 -9.85
N LEU A 557 -17.90 -22.91 -10.46
CA LEU A 557 -16.89 -21.99 -10.96
C LEU A 557 -16.01 -21.44 -9.83
N TYR A 558 -16.60 -21.14 -8.68
CA TYR A 558 -15.87 -20.70 -7.49
C TYR A 558 -14.89 -21.76 -6.99
N LEU A 559 -15.32 -23.00 -6.85
CA LEU A 559 -14.45 -24.11 -6.45
C LEU A 559 -13.34 -24.37 -7.47
N LEU A 560 -13.61 -24.20 -8.77
CA LEU A 560 -12.59 -24.31 -9.81
C LEU A 560 -11.53 -23.20 -9.67
N VAL A 561 -11.93 -21.98 -9.35
CA VAL A 561 -10.97 -20.90 -9.06
C VAL A 561 -10.11 -21.22 -7.82
N CYS A 562 -10.73 -21.76 -6.76
CA CYS A 562 -10.00 -22.19 -5.58
C CYS A 562 -9.02 -23.35 -5.87
N ALA A 563 -9.35 -24.22 -6.79
CA ALA A 563 -8.49 -25.34 -7.21
C ALA A 563 -7.37 -24.94 -8.19
N LEU A 564 -7.33 -23.69 -8.67
CA LEU A 564 -6.34 -23.25 -9.67
C LEU A 564 -4.87 -23.52 -9.29
N PRO A 565 -4.38 -23.28 -8.06
CA PRO A 565 -3.01 -23.60 -7.72
C PRO A 565 -2.67 -25.07 -7.88
N LEU A 566 -3.60 -25.95 -7.52
CA LEU A 566 -3.48 -27.41 -7.67
C LEU A 566 -3.41 -27.81 -9.13
N ILE A 567 -4.37 -27.33 -9.92
CA ILE A 567 -4.48 -27.63 -11.35
C ILE A 567 -3.22 -27.16 -12.07
N VAL A 568 -2.81 -25.91 -11.85
CA VAL A 568 -1.62 -25.32 -12.48
C VAL A 568 -0.37 -26.09 -12.08
N TYR A 569 -0.18 -26.38 -10.80
CA TYR A 569 0.97 -27.14 -10.34
C TYR A 569 1.00 -28.54 -10.98
N ALA A 570 -0.10 -29.28 -10.99
CA ALA A 570 -0.19 -30.60 -11.59
C ALA A 570 0.15 -30.58 -13.08
N LEU A 571 -0.38 -29.59 -13.82
CA LEU A 571 -0.10 -29.39 -15.23
C LEU A 571 1.36 -29.04 -15.51
N MET A 572 1.97 -28.18 -14.69
CA MET A 572 3.38 -27.76 -14.83
C MET A 572 4.33 -28.91 -14.45
N ASN A 573 3.99 -29.66 -13.40
CA ASN A 573 4.81 -30.75 -12.91
C ASN A 573 4.89 -31.92 -13.92
N LYS A 574 3.86 -32.12 -14.75
CA LYS A 574 3.89 -33.10 -15.84
C LYS A 574 5.04 -32.88 -16.83
N HIS A 575 5.58 -31.65 -16.90
CA HIS A 575 6.70 -31.28 -17.77
C HIS A 575 8.03 -31.20 -17.02
N SER A 576 8.05 -31.60 -15.74
CA SER A 576 9.21 -31.57 -14.86
C SER A 576 9.64 -32.98 -14.49
N GLU A 577 10.93 -33.20 -14.27
CA GLU A 577 11.52 -34.44 -13.76
C GLU A 577 11.37 -34.58 -12.23
N SER A 578 10.28 -34.07 -11.63
CA SER A 578 10.12 -34.13 -10.18
C SER A 578 9.77 -35.56 -9.73
N LYS A 579 10.27 -35.96 -8.55
CA LYS A 579 9.94 -37.26 -7.98
C LYS A 579 8.50 -37.30 -7.50
N HIS A 580 7.86 -38.44 -7.61
CA HIS A 580 6.44 -38.61 -7.26
C HIS A 580 6.12 -38.17 -5.82
N THR A 581 6.99 -38.49 -4.86
CA THR A 581 6.83 -38.12 -3.44
C THR A 581 6.82 -36.61 -3.22
N GLU A 582 7.60 -35.86 -3.99
CA GLU A 582 7.62 -34.38 -3.91
C GLU A 582 6.36 -33.77 -4.47
N ALA A 583 5.90 -34.31 -5.59
CA ALA A 583 4.66 -33.87 -6.23
C ALA A 583 3.46 -34.07 -5.30
N VAL A 584 3.38 -35.21 -4.65
CA VAL A 584 2.31 -35.53 -3.68
C VAL A 584 2.34 -34.58 -2.49
N LEU A 585 3.53 -34.32 -1.91
CA LEU A 585 3.68 -33.40 -0.78
C LEU A 585 3.23 -31.99 -1.16
N ILE A 586 3.68 -31.46 -2.29
CA ILE A 586 3.33 -30.11 -2.74
C ILE A 586 1.83 -30.03 -3.06
N LEU A 587 1.25 -31.05 -3.69
CA LEU A 587 -0.18 -31.11 -3.95
C LEU A 587 -0.98 -31.11 -2.64
N LEU A 588 -0.57 -31.89 -1.65
CA LEU A 588 -1.21 -31.89 -0.32
C LEU A 588 -1.17 -30.49 0.32
N VAL A 589 -0.01 -29.84 0.29
CA VAL A 589 0.16 -28.49 0.86
C VAL A 589 -0.70 -27.46 0.12
N LEU A 590 -0.73 -27.50 -1.21
CA LEU A 590 -1.58 -26.62 -2.01
C LEU A 590 -3.08 -26.92 -1.79
N THR A 591 -3.45 -28.16 -1.51
CA THR A 591 -4.84 -28.52 -1.15
C THR A 591 -5.21 -27.89 0.21
N LEU A 592 -4.37 -28.06 1.22
CA LEU A 592 -4.59 -27.42 2.53
C LEU A 592 -4.68 -25.90 2.38
N PHE A 593 -3.79 -25.31 1.57
CA PHE A 593 -3.79 -23.89 1.29
C PHE A 593 -5.08 -23.43 0.59
N ALA A 594 -5.55 -24.19 -0.40
CA ALA A 594 -6.82 -23.88 -1.08
C ALA A 594 -8.02 -23.98 -0.12
N LEU A 595 -8.03 -24.96 0.78
CA LEU A 595 -9.07 -25.09 1.79
C LEU A 595 -9.02 -23.93 2.82
N GLY A 596 -7.83 -23.55 3.28
CA GLY A 596 -7.68 -22.46 4.24
C GLY A 596 -8.04 -21.07 3.69
N PHE A 597 -7.89 -20.87 2.38
CA PHE A 597 -8.18 -19.59 1.72
C PHE A 597 -9.37 -19.67 0.75
N VAL A 598 -10.27 -20.61 0.99
CA VAL A 598 -11.48 -20.76 0.18
C VAL A 598 -12.33 -19.48 0.15
N GLY A 599 -12.37 -18.72 1.24
CA GLY A 599 -13.07 -17.43 1.31
C GLY A 599 -12.43 -16.30 0.49
N ILE A 600 -11.18 -16.46 0.03
CA ILE A 600 -10.44 -15.42 -0.69
C ILE A 600 -9.79 -16.01 -1.95
N PRO A 601 -10.58 -16.28 -2.99
CA PRO A 601 -10.12 -16.95 -4.21
C PRO A 601 -9.03 -16.15 -4.94
N VAL A 602 -8.89 -14.85 -4.69
CA VAL A 602 -7.86 -14.02 -5.33
C VAL A 602 -6.45 -14.42 -4.90
N ILE A 603 -6.24 -14.76 -3.63
CA ILE A 603 -4.92 -15.23 -3.14
C ILE A 603 -4.55 -16.53 -3.85
N LEU A 604 -5.53 -17.41 -4.07
CA LEU A 604 -5.33 -18.67 -4.79
C LEU A 604 -5.05 -18.41 -6.29
N TYR A 605 -5.77 -17.50 -6.91
CA TYR A 605 -5.53 -17.06 -8.28
C TYR A 605 -4.12 -16.47 -8.44
N LEU A 606 -3.68 -15.58 -7.54
CA LEU A 606 -2.32 -15.02 -7.55
C LEU A 606 -1.26 -16.10 -7.36
N THR A 607 -1.52 -17.09 -6.50
CA THR A 607 -0.61 -18.23 -6.32
C THR A 607 -0.48 -19.05 -7.61
N ALA A 608 -1.57 -19.27 -8.31
CA ALA A 608 -1.55 -19.95 -9.63
C ALA A 608 -0.75 -19.14 -10.67
N LEU A 609 -0.89 -17.81 -10.70
CA LEU A 609 -0.08 -16.94 -11.55
C LEU A 609 1.40 -16.95 -11.16
N LEU A 610 1.71 -16.95 -9.85
CA LEU A 610 3.08 -17.08 -9.36
C LEU A 610 3.73 -18.39 -9.77
N LEU A 611 2.99 -19.49 -9.87
CA LEU A 611 3.49 -20.73 -10.46
C LEU A 611 3.77 -20.56 -11.97
N LEU A 612 2.81 -19.98 -12.73
CA LEU A 612 2.92 -19.83 -14.18
C LEU A 612 4.01 -18.85 -14.63
N VAL A 613 4.33 -17.85 -13.81
CA VAL A 613 5.33 -16.83 -14.16
C VAL A 613 6.72 -17.44 -14.39
N TYR A 614 6.98 -18.64 -13.88
CA TYR A 614 8.21 -19.40 -14.14
C TYR A 614 8.52 -19.52 -15.65
N TRP A 615 7.49 -19.66 -16.50
CA TRP A 615 7.66 -19.79 -17.96
C TRP A 615 7.76 -18.47 -18.71
N THR A 616 7.49 -17.35 -18.04
CA THR A 616 7.48 -16.04 -18.72
C THR A 616 8.85 -15.38 -18.82
N ASP A 617 9.81 -15.79 -18.01
CA ASP A 617 11.12 -15.15 -17.81
C ASP A 617 11.05 -13.63 -17.52
N SER A 618 9.87 -13.14 -17.05
CA SER A 618 9.60 -11.74 -16.76
C SER A 618 9.75 -11.44 -15.27
N ARG A 619 10.91 -10.90 -14.87
CA ARG A 619 11.17 -10.48 -13.48
C ARG A 619 10.23 -9.36 -13.03
N ALA A 620 9.86 -8.46 -13.96
CA ALA A 620 8.93 -7.37 -13.65
C ALA A 620 7.54 -7.91 -13.30
N PHE A 621 7.06 -8.89 -14.06
CA PHE A 621 5.76 -9.52 -13.76
C PHE A 621 5.79 -10.30 -12.45
N PHE A 622 6.88 -11.02 -12.17
CA PHE A 622 7.06 -11.65 -10.85
C PHE A 622 6.98 -10.62 -9.72
N GLY A 623 7.69 -9.50 -9.84
CA GLY A 623 7.64 -8.41 -8.86
C GLY A 623 6.24 -7.82 -8.69
N LEU A 624 5.51 -7.61 -9.80
CA LEU A 624 4.12 -7.15 -9.77
C LEU A 624 3.20 -8.15 -9.03
N LEU A 625 3.34 -9.44 -9.29
CA LEU A 625 2.55 -10.46 -8.61
C LEU A 625 2.86 -10.57 -7.12
N VAL A 626 4.14 -10.44 -6.73
CA VAL A 626 4.54 -10.38 -5.31
C VAL A 626 3.94 -9.15 -4.64
N PHE A 627 4.00 -7.99 -5.29
CA PHE A 627 3.38 -6.76 -4.78
C PHE A 627 1.86 -6.92 -4.64
N ALA A 628 1.18 -7.42 -5.67
CA ALA A 628 -0.25 -7.71 -5.61
C ALA A 628 -0.57 -8.69 -4.47
N PHE A 629 0.24 -9.72 -4.28
CA PHE A 629 0.05 -10.70 -3.21
C PHE A 629 0.14 -10.06 -1.81
N VAL A 630 1.12 -9.16 -1.59
CA VAL A 630 1.25 -8.40 -0.33
C VAL A 630 0.04 -7.50 -0.11
N VAL A 631 -0.39 -6.78 -1.15
CA VAL A 631 -1.58 -5.92 -1.10
C VAL A 631 -2.84 -6.72 -0.72
N TYR A 632 -3.02 -7.89 -1.32
CA TYR A 632 -4.19 -8.74 -0.99
C TYR A 632 -4.09 -9.41 0.38
N LEU A 633 -2.90 -9.74 0.85
CA LEU A 633 -2.71 -10.19 2.24
C LEU A 633 -3.07 -9.08 3.25
N SER A 634 -2.74 -7.83 2.93
CA SER A 634 -3.18 -6.69 3.74
C SER A 634 -4.71 -6.56 3.70
N GLY A 635 -5.34 -6.71 2.52
CA GLY A 635 -6.79 -6.73 2.37
C GLY A 635 -7.47 -7.86 3.15
N PHE A 636 -6.83 -9.03 3.29
CA PHE A 636 -7.31 -10.13 4.12
C PHE A 636 -7.49 -9.71 5.59
N TYR A 637 -6.60 -8.90 6.10
CA TYR A 637 -6.70 -8.37 7.45
C TYR A 637 -8.03 -7.61 7.67
N TYR A 638 -8.44 -6.79 6.69
CA TYR A 638 -9.58 -5.88 6.84
C TYR A 638 -10.94 -6.46 6.40
N GLN A 639 -10.99 -7.32 5.39
CA GLN A 639 -12.23 -7.70 4.71
C GLN A 639 -12.94 -8.93 5.27
N PHE A 640 -12.25 -9.75 6.03
CA PHE A 640 -12.82 -11.02 6.48
C PHE A 640 -13.41 -10.83 7.87
N SER A 641 -14.70 -11.10 8.04
CA SER A 641 -15.42 -11.03 9.33
C SER A 641 -15.03 -12.12 10.35
N ILE A 642 -13.89 -12.80 10.12
CA ILE A 642 -13.33 -13.75 11.08
C ILE A 642 -12.44 -13.01 12.09
N PRO A 643 -12.50 -13.33 13.38
CA PRO A 643 -11.64 -12.72 14.39
C PRO A 643 -10.15 -12.77 14.08
N LEU A 644 -9.41 -11.72 14.44
CA LEU A 644 -7.98 -11.57 14.14
C LEU A 644 -7.13 -12.73 14.67
N LEU A 645 -7.52 -13.31 15.81
CA LEU A 645 -6.87 -14.50 16.37
C LEU A 645 -6.81 -15.63 15.33
N TYR A 646 -7.95 -15.98 14.74
CA TYR A 646 -8.01 -17.09 13.78
C TYR A 646 -7.29 -16.76 12.47
N LYS A 647 -7.37 -15.50 12.02
CA LYS A 647 -6.56 -15.01 10.87
C LYS A 647 -5.07 -15.19 11.16
N GLY A 648 -4.61 -14.75 12.33
CA GLY A 648 -3.21 -14.86 12.75
C GLY A 648 -2.74 -16.30 12.86
N VAL A 649 -3.53 -17.17 13.51
CA VAL A 649 -3.22 -18.62 13.62
C VAL A 649 -3.18 -19.27 12.24
N LEU A 650 -4.11 -18.97 11.35
CA LEU A 650 -4.14 -19.50 9.99
C LEU A 650 -2.87 -19.12 9.22
N LEU A 651 -2.49 -17.84 9.26
CA LEU A 651 -1.29 -17.33 8.58
C LEU A 651 -0.02 -17.97 9.13
N VAL A 652 0.14 -18.06 10.46
CA VAL A 652 1.32 -18.69 11.08
C VAL A 652 1.37 -20.18 10.76
N SER A 653 0.22 -20.89 10.78
CA SER A 653 0.16 -22.31 10.45
C SER A 653 0.63 -22.56 9.01
N PHE A 654 0.20 -21.75 8.04
CA PHE A 654 0.69 -21.86 6.67
C PHE A 654 2.16 -21.46 6.53
N ALA A 655 2.63 -20.46 7.30
CA ALA A 655 4.05 -20.14 7.32
C ALA A 655 4.90 -21.35 7.76
N VAL A 656 4.47 -22.08 8.79
CA VAL A 656 5.15 -23.29 9.28
C VAL A 656 5.12 -24.39 8.21
N ILE A 657 3.96 -24.64 7.60
CA ILE A 657 3.80 -25.63 6.53
C ILE A 657 4.74 -25.30 5.36
N PHE A 658 4.75 -24.06 4.88
CA PHE A 658 5.63 -23.63 3.79
C PHE A 658 7.11 -23.70 4.17
N ALA A 659 7.46 -23.41 5.45
CA ALA A 659 8.82 -23.56 5.94
C ALA A 659 9.28 -25.03 5.88
N ILE A 660 8.43 -25.97 6.29
CA ILE A 660 8.71 -27.41 6.20
C ILE A 660 8.97 -27.81 4.75
N VAL A 661 8.12 -27.40 3.81
CA VAL A 661 8.30 -27.66 2.36
C VAL A 661 9.62 -27.06 1.87
N THR A 662 9.91 -25.81 2.25
CA THR A 662 11.17 -25.13 1.88
C THR A 662 12.38 -25.91 2.36
N LEU A 663 12.37 -26.36 3.63
CA LEU A 663 13.46 -27.16 4.20
C LEU A 663 13.61 -28.52 3.49
N PHE A 664 12.49 -29.19 3.21
CA PHE A 664 12.48 -30.47 2.50
C PHE A 664 13.04 -30.34 1.07
N LEU A 665 12.59 -29.37 0.28
CA LEU A 665 13.09 -29.10 -1.07
C LEU A 665 14.58 -28.70 -1.03
N HIS A 666 14.97 -27.89 -0.07
CA HIS A 666 16.38 -27.50 0.08
C HIS A 666 17.31 -28.67 0.43
N ALA A 667 16.86 -29.59 1.29
CA ALA A 667 17.65 -30.77 1.65
C ALA A 667 17.89 -31.68 0.44
N ARG A 668 16.93 -31.73 -0.47
CA ARG A 668 16.93 -32.65 -1.60
C ARG A 668 17.66 -32.09 -2.84
N TYR A 669 17.58 -30.79 -3.09
CA TYR A 669 18.17 -30.14 -4.27
C TYR A 669 19.38 -29.29 -3.89
N LYS A 670 20.56 -29.96 -3.80
CA LYS A 670 21.85 -29.25 -3.62
C LYS A 670 22.17 -28.44 -4.88
N ALA A 671 22.65 -27.22 -4.71
CA ALA A 671 22.99 -26.33 -5.80
C ALA A 671 24.19 -26.83 -6.61
N PRO A 672 24.18 -26.85 -7.97
CA PRO A 672 25.39 -26.95 -8.74
C PRO A 672 26.22 -25.67 -8.58
N SER A 673 27.52 -25.87 -8.57
CA SER A 673 28.55 -24.83 -8.46
C SER A 673 28.50 -23.86 -9.66
N GLN A 674 27.85 -22.71 -9.53
CA GLN A 674 27.97 -21.59 -10.47
C GLN A 674 28.85 -20.48 -9.88
N SER A 675 29.65 -19.82 -10.76
CA SER A 675 30.67 -18.80 -10.45
C SER A 675 30.20 -17.71 -9.46
N ALA A 676 31.04 -17.42 -8.48
CA ALA A 676 30.78 -16.49 -7.38
C ALA A 676 30.64 -15.04 -7.86
N VAL A 677 29.59 -14.35 -7.42
CA VAL A 677 29.57 -12.91 -7.29
C VAL A 677 29.95 -12.61 -5.85
N GLU A 678 31.02 -11.85 -5.64
CA GLU A 678 31.37 -11.36 -4.32
C GLU A 678 30.27 -10.44 -3.80
N ASN A 679 29.55 -10.88 -2.77
CA ASN A 679 28.73 -9.99 -1.97
C ASN A 679 29.64 -9.19 -1.06
N HIS A 680 29.87 -7.94 -1.37
CA HIS A 680 30.53 -7.01 -0.47
C HIS A 680 29.53 -6.62 0.63
N SER A 681 29.73 -7.08 1.86
CA SER A 681 29.12 -6.47 3.03
C SER A 681 29.59 -5.01 3.12
N VAL A 682 28.69 -4.08 3.43
CA VAL A 682 29.03 -2.65 3.62
C VAL A 682 30.06 -2.50 4.74
N PHE A 683 29.91 -3.31 5.79
CA PHE A 683 30.85 -3.41 6.90
C PHE A 683 31.31 -4.86 7.11
N LYS A 684 32.59 -5.07 7.22
CA LYS A 684 33.17 -6.36 7.64
C LYS A 684 33.12 -6.47 9.18
N ALA A 685 31.95 -6.32 9.75
CA ALA A 685 31.79 -6.48 11.19
C ALA A 685 31.57 -7.96 11.55
N PRO A 686 32.09 -8.42 12.70
CA PRO A 686 31.91 -9.80 13.12
C PRO A 686 30.43 -10.06 13.48
N ILE A 687 29.93 -11.23 13.09
CA ILE A 687 28.52 -11.63 13.25
C ILE A 687 28.02 -11.57 14.69
N TRP A 688 28.91 -11.73 15.70
CA TRP A 688 28.53 -11.66 17.11
C TRP A 688 27.99 -10.28 17.53
N LEU A 689 28.32 -9.20 16.80
CA LEU A 689 27.77 -7.87 17.06
C LEU A 689 26.23 -7.84 16.92
N VAL A 690 25.66 -8.67 16.06
CA VAL A 690 24.20 -8.84 15.98
C VAL A 690 23.63 -9.37 17.29
N GLY A 691 24.30 -10.39 17.87
CA GLY A 691 23.91 -10.93 19.17
C GLY A 691 23.99 -9.87 20.27
N VAL A 692 25.09 -9.10 20.32
CA VAL A 692 25.26 -8.01 21.29
C VAL A 692 24.20 -6.94 21.11
N PHE A 693 23.92 -6.54 19.88
CA PHE A 693 22.87 -5.56 19.59
C PHE A 693 21.49 -6.05 20.07
N VAL A 694 21.14 -7.32 19.79
CA VAL A 694 19.85 -7.88 20.22
C VAL A 694 19.78 -8.00 21.75
N ILE A 695 20.85 -8.40 22.42
CA ILE A 695 20.92 -8.44 23.91
C ILE A 695 20.73 -7.04 24.47
N ALA A 696 21.42 -6.04 23.93
CA ALA A 696 21.26 -4.64 24.36
C ALA A 696 19.84 -4.12 24.13
N LEU A 697 19.25 -4.42 22.97
CA LEU A 697 17.86 -4.06 22.63
C LEU A 697 16.87 -4.69 23.61
N LEU A 698 16.97 -6.01 23.85
CA LEU A 698 16.11 -6.72 24.78
C LEU A 698 16.33 -6.26 26.23
N GLY A 699 17.59 -5.93 26.60
CA GLY A 699 17.90 -5.33 27.90
C GLY A 699 17.18 -3.99 28.09
N ALA A 700 17.22 -3.11 27.08
CA ALA A 700 16.52 -1.83 27.10
C ALA A 700 15.00 -1.98 27.15
N VAL A 701 14.43 -2.90 26.38
CA VAL A 701 12.99 -3.19 26.39
C VAL A 701 12.60 -3.74 27.77
N ASN A 702 13.30 -4.73 28.30
CA ASN A 702 12.96 -5.32 29.60
C ASN A 702 13.14 -4.33 30.77
N TYR A 703 14.13 -3.43 30.70
CA TYR A 703 14.27 -2.34 31.67
C TYR A 703 13.01 -1.45 31.67
N LYS A 704 12.51 -1.09 30.48
CA LYS A 704 11.26 -0.30 30.36
C LYS A 704 10.03 -1.08 30.83
N VAL A 705 9.92 -2.36 30.48
CA VAL A 705 8.86 -3.25 30.97
C VAL A 705 8.86 -3.31 32.49
N GLN A 706 10.04 -3.51 33.11
CA GLN A 706 10.15 -3.56 34.56
C GLN A 706 9.76 -2.21 35.22
N GLN A 707 10.14 -1.09 34.59
CA GLN A 707 9.75 0.24 35.05
C GLN A 707 8.23 0.43 35.00
N PHE A 708 7.57 -0.01 33.92
CA PHE A 708 6.12 0.06 33.79
C PHE A 708 5.40 -0.85 34.77
N GLU A 709 5.85 -2.08 34.97
CA GLU A 709 5.32 -2.99 35.98
C GLU A 709 5.45 -2.40 37.40
N ASP A 710 6.58 -1.77 37.73
CA ASP A 710 6.76 -1.10 39.02
C ASP A 710 5.78 0.08 39.20
N VAL A 711 5.54 0.87 38.16
CA VAL A 711 4.53 1.95 38.19
C VAL A 711 3.13 1.38 38.41
N LEU A 712 2.74 0.33 37.69
CA LEU A 712 1.44 -0.29 37.83
C LEU A 712 1.23 -0.92 39.24
N ALA A 713 2.28 -1.56 39.81
CA ALA A 713 2.21 -2.23 41.11
C ALA A 713 2.25 -1.26 42.28
N THR A 714 3.07 -0.21 42.23
CA THR A 714 3.37 0.64 43.40
C THR A 714 2.97 2.11 43.24
N GLY A 715 2.53 2.51 42.03
CA GLY A 715 2.13 3.88 41.72
C GLY A 715 0.85 4.31 42.48
N LYS A 716 0.75 5.61 42.76
CA LYS A 716 -0.47 6.16 43.38
C LYS A 716 -1.64 6.07 42.40
N PRO A 717 -2.82 5.58 42.82
CA PRO A 717 -3.99 5.56 41.98
C PRO A 717 -4.51 6.98 41.75
N VAL A 718 -4.88 7.28 40.49
CA VAL A 718 -5.49 8.54 40.07
C VAL A 718 -6.64 8.18 39.15
N VAL A 719 -7.86 8.51 39.52
CA VAL A 719 -9.06 8.17 38.77
C VAL A 719 -9.56 9.41 38.03
N LEU A 720 -9.69 9.33 36.74
CA LEU A 720 -10.16 10.43 35.89
C LEU A 720 -11.53 10.10 35.31
N LYS A 721 -12.44 11.07 35.34
CA LYS A 721 -13.73 10.95 34.68
C LYS A 721 -13.56 11.07 33.16
N ILE A 722 -14.16 10.11 32.43
CA ILE A 722 -14.11 10.03 30.99
C ILE A 722 -15.49 10.09 30.34
N ALA A 723 -15.50 10.48 29.08
CA ALA A 723 -16.62 10.30 28.17
C ALA A 723 -16.08 9.43 26.99
N PRO A 724 -16.41 8.16 26.93
CA PRO A 724 -15.89 7.26 25.88
C PRO A 724 -16.44 7.63 24.51
N VAL A 725 -15.59 7.62 23.49
CA VAL A 725 -15.93 7.73 22.09
C VAL A 725 -15.51 6.41 21.44
N ASP A 726 -16.37 5.84 20.60
CA ASP A 726 -16.12 4.55 19.92
C ASP A 726 -15.42 4.76 18.56
N PRO A 727 -14.10 4.79 18.49
CA PRO A 727 -13.36 4.68 17.26
C PRO A 727 -12.75 3.29 17.11
N ARG A 728 -12.78 2.76 15.88
CA ARG A 728 -12.05 1.53 15.54
C ARG A 728 -10.77 1.89 14.78
N SER A 729 -9.63 1.34 15.23
CA SER A 729 -8.38 1.51 14.51
C SER A 729 -8.24 0.54 13.36
N LEU A 730 -7.84 1.03 12.20
CA LEU A 730 -7.52 0.22 11.02
C LEU A 730 -6.26 -0.66 11.20
N MET A 731 -5.36 -0.38 12.14
CA MET A 731 -4.05 -1.03 12.21
C MET A 731 -3.68 -1.67 13.54
N GLN A 732 -4.38 -1.36 14.65
CA GLN A 732 -3.94 -1.71 16.00
C GLN A 732 -4.89 -2.64 16.77
N GLY A 733 -5.95 -3.17 16.14
CA GLY A 733 -7.03 -3.88 16.82
C GLY A 733 -8.09 -2.92 17.39
N ASP A 734 -8.98 -3.43 18.21
CA ASP A 734 -10.04 -2.61 18.81
C ASP A 734 -9.42 -1.71 19.90
N TYR A 735 -9.68 -0.41 19.82
CA TYR A 735 -9.30 0.56 20.85
C TYR A 735 -10.37 1.63 20.99
N MET A 736 -10.35 2.32 22.10
CA MET A 736 -11.26 3.40 22.44
C MET A 736 -10.46 4.66 22.73
N VAL A 737 -10.85 5.78 22.13
CA VAL A 737 -10.30 7.10 22.50
C VAL A 737 -11.05 7.62 23.71
N LEU A 738 -10.32 8.06 24.72
CA LEU A 738 -10.85 8.53 25.98
C LEU A 738 -10.79 10.06 26.01
N ASN A 739 -11.94 10.70 26.20
CA ASN A 739 -12.05 12.12 26.45
C ASN A 739 -12.13 12.39 27.94
N TYR A 740 -11.26 13.23 28.46
CA TYR A 740 -11.18 13.50 29.91
C TYR A 740 -11.83 14.82 30.27
N ALA A 741 -12.75 14.82 31.22
CA ALA A 741 -13.42 16.03 31.70
C ALA A 741 -12.42 17.07 32.21
N ILE A 742 -11.34 16.64 32.87
CA ILE A 742 -10.30 17.54 33.41
C ILE A 742 -9.56 18.34 32.32
N LEU A 743 -9.49 17.84 31.06
CA LEU A 743 -8.88 18.60 29.96
C LEU A 743 -9.75 19.76 29.53
N SER A 744 -11.07 19.64 29.63
CA SER A 744 -12.00 20.74 29.34
C SER A 744 -11.88 21.83 30.41
N GLU A 745 -11.72 21.45 31.68
CA GLU A 745 -11.49 22.39 32.80
C GLU A 745 -10.16 23.12 32.63
N PHE A 746 -9.11 22.42 32.23
CA PHE A 746 -7.80 22.99 31.90
C PHE A 746 -7.88 23.98 30.76
N GLN A 747 -8.56 23.66 29.64
CA GLN A 747 -8.74 24.60 28.52
C GLN A 747 -9.48 25.86 28.94
N GLN A 748 -10.54 25.74 29.73
CA GLN A 748 -11.28 26.88 30.24
C GLN A 748 -10.40 27.79 31.13
N SER A 749 -9.53 27.20 31.96
CA SER A 749 -8.60 27.98 32.81
C SER A 749 -7.59 28.77 31.98
N GLN A 750 -7.13 28.25 30.86
CA GLN A 750 -6.19 28.92 29.97
C GLN A 750 -6.83 30.12 29.24
N VAL A 751 -8.05 29.94 28.73
CA VAL A 751 -8.83 31.02 28.08
C VAL A 751 -9.08 32.16 29.06
N LEU A 752 -9.34 31.89 30.34
CA LEU A 752 -9.53 32.91 31.37
C LEU A 752 -8.23 33.65 31.71
N LEU A 753 -7.07 33.02 31.66
CA LEU A 753 -5.77 33.66 31.86
C LEU A 753 -5.42 34.60 30.71
N GLU A 754 -5.62 34.16 29.46
CA GLU A 754 -5.39 34.97 28.26
C GLU A 754 -6.31 36.20 28.20
N THR A 755 -7.58 36.07 28.62
CA THR A 755 -8.54 37.18 28.68
C THR A 755 -8.16 38.17 29.80
N ASN A 756 -7.62 37.71 30.92
CA ASN A 756 -7.20 38.60 31.99
C ASN A 756 -5.90 39.35 31.67
N GLU A 757 -4.94 38.73 31.01
CA GLU A 757 -3.73 39.41 30.52
C GLU A 757 -4.05 40.48 29.47
N SER A 758 -5.05 40.26 28.62
CA SER A 758 -5.51 41.23 27.63
C SER A 758 -6.31 42.39 28.25
N LEU A 759 -6.90 42.20 29.44
CA LEU A 759 -7.62 43.25 30.17
C LEU A 759 -6.68 44.10 31.06
N GLU A 760 -5.56 43.53 31.55
CA GLU A 760 -4.57 44.29 32.33
C GLU A 760 -3.63 45.13 31.45
N SER A 761 -3.54 44.85 30.17
CA SER A 761 -2.71 45.62 29.21
C SER A 761 -3.43 46.79 28.51
N SER A 762 -4.71 47.03 28.79
CA SER A 762 -5.46 48.16 28.23
C SER A 762 -5.46 49.39 29.19
N GLU A 763 -4.46 50.26 29.08
CA GLU A 763 -4.56 51.66 29.52
C GLU A 763 -5.63 52.38 28.68
N PRO A 764 -6.39 53.31 29.25
CA PRO A 764 -7.44 54.00 28.52
C PRO A 764 -6.83 55.00 27.53
N ILE A 765 -6.91 54.76 26.26
CA ILE A 765 -6.61 55.71 25.19
C ILE A 765 -7.88 56.46 24.84
N ASP A 766 -7.79 57.79 25.02
CA ASP A 766 -8.81 58.76 24.62
C ASP A 766 -9.22 58.65 23.14
N ALA A 767 -10.51 58.86 22.91
CA ALA A 767 -11.14 58.83 21.60
C ALA A 767 -10.55 59.87 20.63
N VAL A 768 -9.99 59.39 19.53
CA VAL A 768 -9.84 60.15 18.28
C VAL A 768 -10.34 59.32 17.12
N GLU A 769 -11.37 59.80 16.48
CA GLU A 769 -11.87 59.31 15.21
C GLU A 769 -10.81 59.46 14.12
N SER A 770 -10.47 58.39 13.42
CA SER A 770 -10.12 58.47 11.99
C SER A 770 -10.16 57.10 11.34
N ASN A 771 -10.89 57.01 10.27
CA ASN A 771 -10.96 55.91 9.30
C ASN A 771 -9.59 55.67 8.65
N GLU A 772 -9.01 54.55 8.83
CA GLU A 772 -8.18 53.90 7.82
C GLU A 772 -7.93 52.42 8.25
N ALA A 773 -8.26 51.51 7.35
CA ALA A 773 -8.01 50.08 7.52
C ALA A 773 -6.51 49.84 7.51
N THR A 774 -5.90 49.74 8.67
CA THR A 774 -4.49 49.30 8.80
C THR A 774 -4.48 47.80 8.99
N GLU A 775 -3.84 47.13 8.05
CA GLU A 775 -3.48 45.72 8.14
C GLU A 775 -2.76 45.47 9.48
N THR A 776 -3.41 44.73 10.36
CA THR A 776 -2.79 44.22 11.56
C THR A 776 -1.70 43.25 11.17
N THR A 777 -0.46 43.67 11.39
CA THR A 777 0.77 42.84 11.36
C THR A 777 0.52 41.58 12.20
N GLY A 778 0.85 40.44 11.56
CA GLY A 778 0.62 39.09 12.07
C GLY A 778 1.12 38.90 13.50
N ILE A 779 0.21 38.50 14.34
CA ILE A 779 0.50 37.75 15.56
C ILE A 779 1.10 36.43 15.09
N ASP A 780 2.27 36.12 15.58
CA ASP A 780 3.00 34.88 15.31
C ASP A 780 2.23 33.74 16.02
N GLU A 781 1.17 33.24 15.36
CA GLU A 781 0.39 32.08 15.82
C GLU A 781 1.22 30.79 15.65
N SER A 782 2.33 30.69 16.36
CA SER A 782 3.04 29.42 16.47
C SER A 782 2.21 28.49 17.36
N SER A 783 1.62 27.45 16.75
CA SER A 783 0.94 26.37 17.44
C SER A 783 1.74 25.92 18.68
N PRO A 784 1.12 25.74 19.86
CA PRO A 784 1.77 25.26 21.06
C PRO A 784 2.24 23.81 20.98
N SER A 785 2.14 23.21 19.81
CA SER A 785 2.58 21.84 19.56
C SER A 785 4.00 21.60 20.07
N GLY A 786 4.15 20.57 20.94
CA GLY A 786 5.42 20.23 21.57
C GLY A 786 5.71 20.94 22.89
N LYS A 787 4.92 21.92 23.31
CA LYS A 787 4.99 22.47 24.66
C LYS A 787 4.46 21.47 25.68
N LYS A 788 5.04 21.43 26.87
CA LYS A 788 4.59 20.61 27.98
C LYS A 788 3.86 21.49 29.00
N ALA A 789 2.78 20.96 29.53
CA ALA A 789 2.10 21.57 30.66
C ALA A 789 1.80 20.46 31.69
N TYR A 790 1.53 20.87 32.92
CA TYR A 790 1.27 19.96 34.01
C TYR A 790 0.02 20.44 34.76
N ILE A 791 -0.93 19.52 34.95
CA ILE A 791 -2.12 19.79 35.75
C ILE A 791 -1.90 19.24 37.17
N LEU A 792 -1.95 20.09 38.16
CA LEU A 792 -2.04 19.70 39.57
C LEU A 792 -3.49 19.31 39.85
N VAL A 793 -3.66 18.25 40.61
CA VAL A 793 -4.98 17.69 40.92
C VAL A 793 -5.23 17.64 42.42
N HIS A 794 -6.50 17.72 42.77
CA HIS A 794 -7.00 17.34 44.12
C HIS A 794 -7.65 15.95 43.99
N LEU A 795 -7.22 15.02 44.86
CA LEU A 795 -7.76 13.65 44.91
C LEU A 795 -8.76 13.52 46.07
N ASP A 796 -9.94 13.05 45.79
CA ASP A 796 -10.93 12.71 46.82
C ASP A 796 -10.60 11.38 47.53
N LYS A 797 -11.51 10.94 48.43
CA LYS A 797 -11.36 9.66 49.19
C LYS A 797 -11.30 8.44 48.29
N ASN A 798 -11.86 8.52 47.11
CA ASN A 798 -11.92 7.47 46.07
C ASN A 798 -10.83 7.61 45.05
N HIS A 799 -9.87 8.53 45.27
CA HIS A 799 -8.80 8.89 44.32
C HIS A 799 -9.28 9.55 43.02
N VAL A 800 -10.53 10.04 42.96
CA VAL A 800 -11.04 10.77 41.80
C VAL A 800 -10.38 12.15 41.77
N ALA A 801 -9.75 12.47 40.64
CA ALA A 801 -9.02 13.70 40.41
C ALA A 801 -9.93 14.81 39.94
N THR A 802 -9.82 16.00 40.53
CA THR A 802 -10.41 17.26 40.09
C THR A 802 -9.29 18.24 39.78
N PHE A 803 -9.55 19.14 38.83
CA PHE A 803 -8.60 20.20 38.46
C PHE A 803 -8.29 21.12 39.65
N CYS A 804 -7.04 21.44 39.84
CA CYS A 804 -6.59 22.32 40.91
C CYS A 804 -5.86 23.57 40.34
N GLU A 805 -4.75 23.36 39.66
CA GLU A 805 -3.92 24.40 39.06
C GLU A 805 -3.18 23.87 37.84
N ALA A 806 -2.77 24.74 36.90
CA ALA A 806 -1.94 24.37 35.75
C ALA A 806 -0.58 25.09 35.84
N GLN A 807 0.49 24.37 35.45
CA GLN A 807 1.86 24.88 35.45
C GLN A 807 2.57 24.50 34.15
N SER A 808 3.46 25.37 33.65
CA SER A 808 4.28 25.10 32.44
C SER A 808 5.54 24.31 32.75
N GLU A 809 5.97 24.24 33.98
CA GLU A 809 7.15 23.53 34.44
C GLU A 809 6.77 22.38 35.36
N ILE A 810 7.71 21.45 35.62
CA ILE A 810 7.47 20.31 36.53
C ILE A 810 7.15 20.87 37.91
N PRO A 811 5.99 20.55 38.50
CA PRO A 811 5.55 21.09 39.77
C PRO A 811 6.52 20.74 40.92
N THR A 812 6.97 21.76 41.63
CA THR A 812 7.77 21.62 42.89
C THR A 812 6.99 22.07 44.09
N ASP A 813 6.04 23.01 43.91
CA ASP A 813 5.12 23.48 44.93
C ASP A 813 3.68 23.07 44.62
N PHE A 814 3.04 22.37 45.50
CA PHE A 814 1.68 21.80 45.32
C PHE A 814 0.61 22.61 46.05
N LYS A 815 0.99 23.65 46.84
CA LYS A 815 0.07 24.51 47.59
C LYS A 815 -1.04 23.71 48.30
N HIS A 816 -2.30 23.91 47.88
CA HIS A 816 -3.48 23.23 48.38
C HIS A 816 -3.90 21.99 47.53
N CYS A 817 -3.15 21.68 46.48
CA CYS A 817 -3.39 20.49 45.64
C CYS A 817 -2.82 19.21 46.33
N THR A 818 -3.12 18.06 45.78
CA THR A 818 -2.56 16.80 46.32
C THR A 818 -1.06 16.69 46.10
N PRO A 819 -0.26 16.57 47.20
CA PRO A 819 1.20 16.60 47.07
C PRO A 819 1.75 15.46 46.21
N ASN A 820 2.73 15.79 45.36
CA ASN A 820 3.44 14.86 44.50
C ASN A 820 2.53 14.08 43.54
N VAL A 821 1.43 14.70 43.06
CA VAL A 821 0.58 14.15 42.00
C VAL A 821 0.28 15.23 40.99
N TYR A 822 0.65 14.97 39.73
CA TYR A 822 0.36 15.88 38.64
C TYR A 822 0.18 15.09 37.35
N LEU A 823 -0.60 15.64 36.42
CA LEU A 823 -0.86 15.04 35.12
C LEU A 823 -0.02 15.75 34.07
N PRO A 824 0.91 15.07 33.40
CA PRO A 824 1.65 15.66 32.30
C PRO A 824 0.76 15.81 31.08
N ILE A 825 0.72 17.00 30.49
CA ILE A 825 -0.07 17.32 29.30
C ILE A 825 0.87 17.54 28.12
N ARG A 826 0.46 17.07 26.97
CA ARG A 826 1.09 17.34 25.68
C ARG A 826 0.10 18.06 24.77
N TYR A 827 0.58 18.94 23.92
CA TYR A 827 -0.24 19.59 22.92
C TYR A 827 -0.06 18.90 21.56
N LYS A 828 -1.18 18.49 20.97
CA LYS A 828 -1.27 18.04 19.58
C LYS A 828 -1.96 19.12 18.75
N GLY A 829 -1.15 19.95 18.09
CA GLY A 829 -1.65 21.22 17.57
C GLY A 829 -2.07 22.12 18.71
N TRP A 830 -3.36 22.46 18.79
CA TRP A 830 -3.98 23.29 19.84
C TRP A 830 -4.72 22.47 20.91
N ILE A 831 -4.77 21.14 20.74
CA ILE A 831 -5.55 20.25 21.61
C ILE A 831 -4.62 19.69 22.70
N PRO A 832 -4.91 19.91 24.00
CA PRO A 832 -4.17 19.28 25.08
C PRO A 832 -4.57 17.80 25.21
N GLU A 833 -3.58 16.94 25.35
CA GLU A 833 -3.74 15.49 25.47
C GLU A 833 -2.99 14.94 26.69
N LEU A 834 -3.59 13.92 27.35
CA LEU A 834 -2.88 13.10 28.32
C LEU A 834 -1.97 12.08 27.62
N PRO A 835 -0.94 11.53 28.30
CA PRO A 835 -0.04 10.56 27.70
C PRO A 835 -0.73 9.29 27.15
N SER A 836 -1.86 8.87 27.73
CA SER A 836 -2.63 7.68 27.32
C SER A 836 -4.09 8.09 27.08
N GLN A 837 -4.42 8.37 25.82
CA GLN A 837 -5.82 8.60 25.42
C GLN A 837 -6.44 7.40 24.76
N ASP A 838 -5.64 6.51 24.19
CA ASP A 838 -6.11 5.31 23.52
C ASP A 838 -6.07 4.14 24.51
N TYR A 839 -7.19 3.43 24.66
CA TYR A 839 -7.29 2.21 25.44
C TYR A 839 -7.47 1.02 24.50
N PHE A 840 -6.44 0.18 24.42
CA PHE A 840 -6.45 -1.01 23.58
C PHE A 840 -7.03 -2.20 24.35
N PHE A 841 -7.93 -2.95 23.70
CA PHE A 841 -8.58 -4.11 24.29
C PHE A 841 -8.71 -5.25 23.26
N ALA A 842 -9.11 -6.44 23.73
CA ALA A 842 -9.28 -7.59 22.85
C ALA A 842 -10.47 -7.39 21.90
N GLU A 843 -10.32 -7.89 20.69
CA GLU A 843 -11.32 -7.77 19.62
C GLU A 843 -12.71 -8.21 20.07
N GLY A 844 -13.73 -7.41 19.76
CA GLY A 844 -15.14 -7.68 20.09
C GLY A 844 -15.60 -7.26 21.49
N LYS A 845 -14.73 -6.64 22.31
CA LYS A 845 -15.12 -6.16 23.66
C LYS A 845 -15.54 -4.68 23.71
N GLY A 846 -15.76 -4.04 22.55
CA GLY A 846 -16.12 -2.61 22.49
C GLY A 846 -17.37 -2.27 23.30
N GLU A 847 -18.46 -3.03 23.18
CA GLU A 847 -19.70 -2.81 23.94
C GLU A 847 -19.50 -2.97 25.47
N TYR A 848 -18.60 -3.87 25.87
CA TYR A 848 -18.28 -4.05 27.30
C TYR A 848 -17.58 -2.82 27.85
N TYR A 849 -16.60 -2.29 27.15
CA TYR A 849 -15.85 -1.10 27.58
C TYR A 849 -16.57 0.23 27.32
N ALA A 850 -17.59 0.25 26.47
CA ALA A 850 -18.46 1.42 26.27
C ALA A 850 -19.21 1.86 27.55
N GLN A 851 -19.29 0.99 28.57
CA GLN A 851 -19.89 1.28 29.87
C GLN A 851 -18.96 2.03 30.84
N ALA A 852 -17.70 2.28 30.41
CA ALA A 852 -16.73 2.96 31.24
C ALA A 852 -17.10 4.44 31.44
N GLU A 853 -17.11 4.87 32.72
CA GLU A 853 -17.26 6.28 33.10
C GLU A 853 -15.99 6.88 33.69
N TYR A 854 -15.07 6.04 34.12
CA TYR A 854 -13.80 6.45 34.73
C TYR A 854 -12.64 5.63 34.19
N ALA A 855 -11.42 6.23 34.24
CA ALA A 855 -10.16 5.59 33.92
C ALA A 855 -9.23 5.66 35.14
N GLU A 856 -8.72 4.52 35.60
CA GLU A 856 -7.75 4.45 36.69
C GLU A 856 -6.35 4.48 36.11
N TYR A 857 -5.61 5.49 36.51
CA TYR A 857 -4.18 5.65 36.25
C TYR A 857 -3.33 5.29 37.47
N ARG A 858 -2.09 4.92 37.21
CA ARG A 858 -1.03 4.80 38.21
C ARG A 858 0.02 5.85 37.93
N PHE A 859 0.33 6.65 38.95
CA PHE A 859 1.32 7.72 38.87
C PHE A 859 2.50 7.44 39.80
N LYS A 860 3.72 7.42 39.24
CA LYS A 860 4.98 7.29 39.99
C LYS A 860 6.11 7.95 39.21
N ASP A 861 6.93 8.76 39.92
CA ASP A 861 8.14 9.39 39.38
C ASP A 861 7.96 10.10 38.03
N GLY A 862 6.83 10.79 37.86
CA GLY A 862 6.48 11.53 36.65
C GLY A 862 5.94 10.65 35.50
N ILE A 863 5.80 9.34 35.70
CA ILE A 863 5.20 8.41 34.74
C ILE A 863 3.74 8.19 35.13
N LEU A 864 2.86 8.40 34.18
CA LEU A 864 1.42 8.18 34.29
C LEU A 864 1.03 7.06 33.32
N LEU A 865 0.52 5.96 33.83
CA LEU A 865 0.08 4.81 33.01
C LEU A 865 -1.39 4.50 33.27
N LEU A 866 -2.14 4.26 32.22
CA LEU A 866 -3.52 3.81 32.28
C LEU A 866 -3.53 2.33 32.69
N ALA A 867 -4.13 2.03 33.87
CA ALA A 867 -4.16 0.70 34.43
C ALA A 867 -5.41 -0.08 34.00
N ARG A 868 -6.60 0.55 34.07
CA ARG A 868 -7.89 -0.07 33.72
C ARG A 868 -9.00 0.98 33.60
N LEU A 869 -10.08 0.58 32.96
CA LEU A 869 -11.32 1.35 32.96
C LEU A 869 -12.24 0.91 34.13
N LEU A 870 -13.07 1.84 34.58
CA LEU A 870 -13.99 1.62 35.69
C LEU A 870 -15.40 2.02 35.26
N ASP A 871 -16.40 1.33 35.83
CA ASP A 871 -17.80 1.66 35.67
C ASP A 871 -18.21 2.87 36.55
N LYS A 872 -19.47 3.25 36.51
CA LYS A 872 -20.06 4.32 37.32
C LYS A 872 -19.89 4.10 38.86
N ASP A 873 -19.76 2.87 39.29
CA ASP A 873 -19.60 2.47 40.71
C ASP A 873 -18.12 2.31 41.10
N LEU A 874 -17.20 2.76 40.24
CA LEU A 874 -15.75 2.64 40.37
C LEU A 874 -15.24 1.19 40.47
N LYS A 875 -15.96 0.23 39.88
CA LYS A 875 -15.52 -1.14 39.76
C LYS A 875 -14.78 -1.34 38.45
N GLY A 876 -13.72 -2.15 38.49
CA GLY A 876 -12.93 -2.46 37.27
C GLY A 876 -13.74 -3.24 36.24
N LEU A 877 -13.65 -2.78 35.00
CA LEU A 877 -14.20 -3.44 33.82
C LEU A 877 -13.20 -4.44 33.23
#